data_b9a09cf9b18eb6bc5a512e3a95b32f90
#
_entry.id   b9a09cf9b18eb6bc5a512e3a95b32f90
#
_cell.length_a   1.000
_cell.length_b   1.000
_cell.length_c   1.000
_cell.angle_alpha   90.00
_cell.angle_beta   90.00
_cell.angle_gamma   90.00
#
_symmetry.space_group_name_H-M   'P 1'
#
loop_
_entity.id
_entity.type
_entity.pdbx_description
1 polymer ?
#
loop_
_entity_poly.entity_id
_entity_poly.type
_entity_poly.pdbx_seq_one_letter_code
_entity_poly.pdbx_strand_id
1 'polypeptide(L)'
;MFAKLGAVMDRGRWLVAGAWLVATIAGAVFGGGLFDRLTTTDTNRPDSESAVGQARIDQLAPTGSLVWVAIEGLPPYDPGLVATVSSAATDVRAMPGVKEVNDLYTGVGGRIGADNNSVLVQVELDPSLAEAPREALEDRVKARLEQIKAPTVKVGGTKLAERAFADQSVHDLAIGESVAFAVLLVALFLIFGGVVAATLPLSVAIAGVTGSLLLLLGISYATKVSEYSLNVVTLLGIGLAVDYSLLIVARYREELLRHDPHEALVVAVDRAGRAVAISGLAVMLTMAGLTAFAEPLLAAVALGGAAVVAVATLAALTLVPALIALAGRRIRPQGEGFRLPFKPRPGVLARLATRAQRDPARVALLATLALLILAAPLLGANLANSDARALPRSNEARQEYDIMASKFLNHEAEPVVVLIQAGPERAEVRDLMNRIGNQLQADLLRQDVRDKVPAGWTILELTPKGGVGGEEGYDLVRRVRAMPTPFAKWVTGPAAEVVDYRESLAARLPIAALIVLLVTVVMLYLLTGSVVIPLKAVLMNLLTLAATLGVLVVVFQWGWGQIPLFFDSWGGLDLTTPVLLFVFVFGLSMDYEVFLLARIKEEYDQRPDTARAVLRGITRSGPVVTAAAICIGIVFLGFAAGGLVAVKEIGVGMTVAILIDVTIVRGLLLPALMAMLDTWNWWSPRFLRREDRPEPVRT
;
A
#
# COMPACT_ATOMS: atom_id res chain seq x y z
N MET A 1 15.95 -3.82 -32.11
CA MET A 1 15.37 -2.52 -31.68
C MET A 1 16.20 -1.94 -30.52
N PHE A 2 16.44 -2.67 -29.46
CA PHE A 2 17.16 -2.20 -28.26
C PHE A 2 18.66 -1.92 -28.50
N ALA A 3 19.36 -2.67 -29.36
CA ALA A 3 20.73 -2.34 -29.76
C ALA A 3 20.83 -0.95 -30.42
N LYS A 4 19.85 -0.59 -31.28
CA LYS A 4 19.77 0.77 -31.85
C LYS A 4 19.54 1.83 -30.78
N LEU A 5 18.67 1.52 -29.80
CA LEU A 5 18.43 2.41 -28.65
C LEU A 5 19.72 2.66 -27.87
N GLY A 6 20.49 1.60 -27.54
CA GLY A 6 21.78 1.74 -26.85
C GLY A 6 22.75 2.64 -27.60
N ALA A 7 22.87 2.45 -28.92
CA ALA A 7 23.74 3.30 -29.77
C ALA A 7 23.27 4.74 -29.84
N VAL A 8 21.95 5.01 -29.87
CA VAL A 8 21.39 6.38 -29.86
C VAL A 8 21.63 7.04 -28.49
N MET A 9 21.47 6.32 -27.39
CA MET A 9 21.71 6.85 -26.04
C MET A 9 23.19 7.18 -25.80
N ASP A 10 24.10 6.39 -26.37
CA ASP A 10 25.53 6.69 -26.28
C ASP A 10 25.92 7.94 -27.06
N ARG A 11 25.41 8.09 -28.30
CA ARG A 11 25.66 9.30 -29.12
C ARG A 11 25.02 10.54 -28.52
N GLY A 12 23.78 10.43 -28.02
CA GLY A 12 23.00 11.53 -27.43
C GLY A 12 23.16 11.71 -25.93
N ARG A 13 24.17 11.12 -25.31
CA ARG A 13 24.30 11.01 -23.83
C ARG A 13 24.15 12.33 -23.08
N TRP A 14 24.73 13.41 -23.60
CA TRP A 14 24.62 14.74 -22.97
C TRP A 14 23.22 15.33 -23.09
N LEU A 15 22.56 15.14 -24.24
CA LEU A 15 21.20 15.62 -24.45
C LEU A 15 20.21 14.87 -23.60
N VAL A 16 20.33 13.53 -23.51
CA VAL A 16 19.45 12.68 -22.68
C VAL A 16 19.65 12.99 -21.19
N ALA A 17 20.90 13.04 -20.73
CA ALA A 17 21.19 13.38 -19.33
C ALA A 17 20.72 14.79 -18.98
N GLY A 18 20.90 15.77 -19.89
CA GLY A 18 20.39 17.14 -19.73
C GLY A 18 18.87 17.20 -19.68
N ALA A 19 18.17 16.48 -20.55
CA ALA A 19 16.70 16.42 -20.55
C ALA A 19 16.16 15.83 -19.24
N TRP A 20 16.76 14.74 -18.75
CA TRP A 20 16.40 14.16 -17.45
C TRP A 20 16.74 15.06 -16.28
N LEU A 21 17.88 15.77 -16.34
CA LEU A 21 18.23 16.75 -15.29
C LEU A 21 17.19 17.88 -15.22
N VAL A 22 16.78 18.41 -16.38
CA VAL A 22 15.71 19.42 -16.45
C VAL A 22 14.39 18.85 -15.92
N ALA A 23 14.01 17.62 -16.30
CA ALA A 23 12.81 16.97 -15.79
C ALA A 23 12.87 16.74 -14.27
N THR A 24 14.03 16.33 -13.74
CA THR A 24 14.26 16.16 -12.30
C THR A 24 14.12 17.48 -11.55
N ILE A 25 14.76 18.56 -12.05
CA ILE A 25 14.64 19.88 -11.44
C ILE A 25 13.20 20.40 -11.53
N ALA A 26 12.55 20.25 -12.68
CA ALA A 26 11.15 20.63 -12.86
C ALA A 26 10.23 19.85 -11.90
N GLY A 27 10.45 18.54 -11.76
CA GLY A 27 9.71 17.71 -10.80
C GLY A 27 9.94 18.10 -9.34
N ALA A 28 11.16 18.47 -8.98
CA ALA A 28 11.50 18.94 -7.64
C ALA A 28 10.88 20.32 -7.33
N VAL A 29 10.86 21.23 -8.30
CA VAL A 29 10.34 22.61 -8.13
C VAL A 29 8.82 22.66 -8.24
N PHE A 30 8.24 22.04 -9.27
CA PHE A 30 6.82 22.12 -9.56
C PHE A 30 6.01 20.95 -9.00
N GLY A 31 6.65 19.81 -8.71
CA GLY A 31 6.00 18.63 -8.15
C GLY A 31 5.33 18.90 -6.82
N GLY A 32 5.84 19.89 -6.05
CA GLY A 32 5.18 20.39 -4.83
C GLY A 32 3.77 20.92 -5.05
N GLY A 33 3.47 21.51 -6.22
CA GLY A 33 2.11 21.95 -6.57
C GLY A 33 1.10 20.82 -6.77
N LEU A 34 1.54 19.56 -6.80
CA LEU A 34 0.65 18.40 -6.76
C LEU A 34 -0.04 18.28 -5.40
N PHE A 35 0.67 18.56 -4.30
CA PHE A 35 0.12 18.42 -2.95
C PHE A 35 -1.13 19.28 -2.72
N ASP A 36 -1.15 20.51 -3.28
CA ASP A 36 -2.30 21.42 -3.19
C ASP A 36 -3.50 20.95 -4.05
N ARG A 37 -3.30 19.95 -4.89
CA ARG A 37 -4.31 19.40 -5.82
C ARG A 37 -4.72 17.97 -5.48
N LEU A 38 -4.08 17.36 -4.50
CA LEU A 38 -4.48 16.05 -4.03
C LEU A 38 -5.88 16.11 -3.41
N THR A 39 -6.64 15.09 -3.66
CA THR A 39 -7.96 14.92 -3.05
C THR A 39 -7.93 13.73 -2.12
N THR A 40 -8.54 13.89 -0.95
CA THR A 40 -8.89 12.74 -0.12
C THR A 40 -9.86 11.87 -0.92
N THR A 41 -9.57 10.60 -1.03
CA THR A 41 -10.39 9.68 -1.82
C THR A 41 -11.17 8.80 -0.87
N ASP A 42 -12.49 8.81 -1.01
CA ASP A 42 -13.33 7.88 -0.28
C ASP A 42 -12.92 6.42 -0.58
N THR A 43 -12.93 5.61 0.45
CA THR A 43 -12.58 4.19 0.30
C THR A 43 -13.61 3.47 -0.56
N ASN A 44 -14.88 3.85 -0.41
CA ASN A 44 -16.02 3.21 -1.03
C ASN A 44 -16.49 3.90 -2.32
N ARG A 45 -17.14 3.12 -3.14
CA ARG A 45 -17.78 3.60 -4.36
C ARG A 45 -18.91 4.58 -4.05
N PRO A 46 -19.08 5.65 -4.84
CA PRO A 46 -20.16 6.62 -4.65
C PRO A 46 -21.58 6.03 -4.78
N ASP A 47 -21.72 4.86 -5.45
CA ASP A 47 -22.99 4.15 -5.64
C ASP A 47 -23.22 3.04 -4.59
N SER A 48 -22.33 2.85 -3.61
CA SER A 48 -22.56 1.95 -2.47
C SER A 48 -23.73 2.44 -1.60
N GLU A 49 -24.41 1.51 -0.90
CA GLU A 49 -25.53 1.87 -0.04
C GLU A 49 -25.11 2.85 1.04
N SER A 50 -23.97 2.62 1.68
CA SER A 50 -23.43 3.49 2.72
C SER A 50 -23.12 4.90 2.20
N ALA A 51 -22.47 5.02 1.05
CA ALA A 51 -22.14 6.32 0.45
C ALA A 51 -23.40 7.11 0.03
N VAL A 52 -24.36 6.43 -0.61
CA VAL A 52 -25.66 7.04 -0.97
C VAL A 52 -26.44 7.47 0.28
N GLY A 53 -26.44 6.63 1.33
CA GLY A 53 -27.07 6.93 2.60
C GLY A 53 -26.44 8.16 3.25
N GLN A 54 -25.11 8.22 3.34
CA GLN A 54 -24.37 9.34 3.92
C GLN A 54 -24.61 10.63 3.14
N ALA A 55 -24.49 10.61 1.82
CA ALA A 55 -24.72 11.79 0.98
C ALA A 55 -26.13 12.38 1.14
N ARG A 56 -27.14 11.52 1.38
CA ARG A 56 -28.51 11.98 1.67
C ARG A 56 -28.64 12.57 3.07
N ILE A 57 -27.99 11.98 4.07
CA ILE A 57 -27.94 12.51 5.43
C ILE A 57 -27.30 13.89 5.42
N ASP A 58 -26.20 14.08 4.70
CA ASP A 58 -25.51 15.36 4.59
C ASP A 58 -26.37 16.44 3.93
N GLN A 59 -27.28 16.05 3.03
CA GLN A 59 -28.26 16.98 2.44
C GLN A 59 -29.44 17.30 3.35
N LEU A 60 -29.93 16.31 4.12
CA LEU A 60 -31.14 16.43 4.95
C LEU A 60 -30.86 17.02 6.32
N ALA A 61 -29.78 16.61 6.95
CA ALA A 61 -29.40 16.97 8.31
C ALA A 61 -27.87 17.11 8.40
N PRO A 62 -27.28 18.13 7.74
CA PRO A 62 -25.84 18.30 7.71
C PRO A 62 -25.29 18.49 9.13
N THR A 63 -24.35 17.61 9.50
CA THR A 63 -23.62 17.70 10.75
C THR A 63 -22.30 18.41 10.49
N GLY A 64 -21.99 19.42 11.31
CA GLY A 64 -20.73 20.12 11.24
C GLY A 64 -19.57 19.25 11.76
N SER A 65 -18.35 19.68 11.49
CA SER A 65 -17.18 19.05 12.09
C SER A 65 -17.27 19.10 13.62
N LEU A 66 -16.98 17.96 14.25
CA LEU A 66 -17.00 17.81 15.71
C LEU A 66 -15.57 17.87 16.26
N VAL A 67 -15.37 18.77 17.22
CA VAL A 67 -14.14 18.84 18.02
C VAL A 67 -14.48 18.46 19.45
N TRP A 68 -13.75 17.52 20.01
CA TRP A 68 -13.92 17.06 21.39
C TRP A 68 -12.72 17.44 22.24
N VAL A 69 -12.94 17.71 23.51
CA VAL A 69 -11.85 17.80 24.47
C VAL A 69 -12.14 16.90 25.66
N ALA A 70 -11.26 15.96 25.90
CA ALA A 70 -11.23 15.11 27.07
C ALA A 70 -10.31 15.73 28.12
N ILE A 71 -10.85 15.95 29.31
CA ILE A 71 -10.16 16.59 30.44
C ILE A 71 -10.12 15.58 31.59
N GLU A 72 -8.93 15.31 32.14
CA GLU A 72 -8.74 14.31 33.19
C GLU A 72 -7.94 14.85 34.39
N GLY A 73 -8.10 14.19 35.52
CA GLY A 73 -7.28 14.38 36.70
C GLY A 73 -7.81 15.36 37.72
N LEU A 74 -9.04 15.88 37.51
CA LEU A 74 -9.75 16.70 38.47
C LEU A 74 -11.20 16.24 38.60
N PRO A 75 -11.81 16.33 39.82
CA PRO A 75 -13.24 16.07 39.95
C PRO A 75 -14.07 17.02 39.09
N PRO A 76 -15.20 16.56 38.50
CA PRO A 76 -16.00 17.38 37.59
C PRO A 76 -16.46 18.71 38.16
N TYR A 77 -16.60 18.80 39.47
CA TYR A 77 -17.07 20.02 40.17
C TYR A 77 -15.95 20.78 40.89
N ASP A 78 -14.67 20.53 40.55
CA ASP A 78 -13.56 21.35 41.01
C ASP A 78 -13.75 22.81 40.56
N PRO A 79 -13.70 23.80 41.48
CA PRO A 79 -13.99 25.21 41.14
C PRO A 79 -13.03 25.78 40.09
N GLY A 80 -11.77 25.35 40.07
CA GLY A 80 -10.76 25.77 39.09
C GLY A 80 -11.08 25.21 37.68
N LEU A 81 -11.47 23.95 37.62
CA LEU A 81 -11.90 23.32 36.39
C LEU A 81 -13.18 23.95 35.83
N VAL A 82 -14.21 24.13 36.69
CA VAL A 82 -15.47 24.77 36.30
C VAL A 82 -15.20 26.17 35.71
N ALA A 83 -14.39 26.99 36.37
CA ALA A 83 -14.07 28.33 35.89
C ALA A 83 -13.34 28.32 34.53
N THR A 84 -12.32 27.44 34.36
CA THR A 84 -11.52 27.43 33.14
C THR A 84 -12.29 26.84 31.96
N VAL A 85 -13.08 25.78 32.17
CA VAL A 85 -13.94 25.18 31.13
C VAL A 85 -15.06 26.17 30.73
N SER A 86 -15.74 26.78 31.70
CA SER A 86 -16.79 27.76 31.41
C SER A 86 -16.28 28.96 30.62
N SER A 87 -15.07 29.46 30.96
CA SER A 87 -14.42 30.55 30.20
C SER A 87 -14.08 30.03 28.77
N ALA A 88 -13.46 28.87 28.62
CA ALA A 88 -13.11 28.32 27.31
C ALA A 88 -14.37 28.11 26.44
N ALA A 89 -15.43 27.51 27.01
CA ALA A 89 -16.68 27.27 26.31
C ALA A 89 -17.35 28.58 25.85
N THR A 90 -17.30 29.63 26.71
CA THR A 90 -17.83 30.95 26.37
C THR A 90 -17.06 31.60 25.22
N ASP A 91 -15.72 31.56 25.26
CA ASP A 91 -14.86 32.14 24.22
C ASP A 91 -15.04 31.38 22.89
N VAL A 92 -15.07 30.01 22.92
CA VAL A 92 -15.28 29.20 21.74
C VAL A 92 -16.66 29.42 21.13
N ARG A 93 -17.72 29.55 21.96
CA ARG A 93 -19.09 29.84 21.50
C ARG A 93 -19.20 31.19 20.80
N ALA A 94 -18.34 32.13 21.15
CA ALA A 94 -18.29 33.47 20.54
C ALA A 94 -17.51 33.46 19.19
N MET A 95 -16.84 32.39 18.84
CA MET A 95 -16.08 32.29 17.57
C MET A 95 -17.03 32.17 16.38
N PRO A 96 -16.90 33.03 15.34
CA PRO A 96 -17.70 32.91 14.13
C PRO A 96 -17.49 31.55 13.44
N GLY A 97 -18.57 30.84 13.15
CA GLY A 97 -18.56 29.51 12.55
C GLY A 97 -18.64 28.34 13.56
N VAL A 98 -18.70 28.65 14.86
CA VAL A 98 -19.10 27.66 15.88
C VAL A 98 -20.62 27.61 15.96
N LYS A 99 -21.21 26.45 15.78
CA LYS A 99 -22.65 26.21 15.81
C LYS A 99 -23.15 25.97 17.23
N GLU A 100 -22.47 25.06 17.94
CA GLU A 100 -22.89 24.64 19.29
C GLU A 100 -21.67 24.24 20.13
N VAL A 101 -21.72 24.52 21.43
CA VAL A 101 -20.73 24.07 22.42
C VAL A 101 -21.47 23.36 23.54
N ASN A 102 -21.26 22.08 23.68
CA ASN A 102 -21.87 21.22 24.69
C ASN A 102 -20.85 20.95 25.80
N ASP A 103 -21.06 21.55 26.95
CA ASP A 103 -20.22 21.38 28.14
C ASP A 103 -21.07 21.08 29.37
N LEU A 104 -20.45 20.66 30.46
CA LEU A 104 -21.14 20.26 31.69
C LEU A 104 -21.70 21.47 32.48
N TYR A 105 -21.18 22.66 32.25
CA TYR A 105 -21.38 23.81 33.16
C TYR A 105 -22.20 24.96 32.58
N THR A 106 -22.04 25.25 31.30
CA THR A 106 -22.66 26.38 30.63
C THR A 106 -23.59 26.03 29.48
N GLY A 107 -23.58 24.77 29.07
CA GLY A 107 -24.39 24.20 27.97
C GLY A 107 -25.14 22.95 28.40
N VAL A 108 -25.89 22.37 27.46
CA VAL A 108 -26.57 21.09 27.65
C VAL A 108 -25.81 20.04 26.90
N GLY A 109 -25.31 18.97 27.54
CA GLY A 109 -24.74 17.82 26.86
C GLY A 109 -23.27 17.49 27.18
N GLY A 110 -22.65 18.17 28.12
CA GLY A 110 -21.36 17.75 28.68
C GLY A 110 -21.47 16.40 29.40
N ARG A 111 -20.41 15.60 29.38
CA ARG A 111 -20.41 14.27 29.96
C ARG A 111 -19.34 14.12 31.03
N ILE A 112 -19.64 13.31 32.03
CA ILE A 112 -18.70 12.88 33.07
C ILE A 112 -18.22 11.48 32.71
N GLY A 113 -16.93 11.26 32.78
CA GLY A 113 -16.35 9.94 32.56
C GLY A 113 -16.77 8.93 33.65
N ALA A 114 -16.70 7.65 33.33
CA ALA A 114 -17.05 6.56 34.24
C ALA A 114 -16.21 6.53 35.54
N ASP A 115 -15.04 7.16 35.52
CA ASP A 115 -14.15 7.33 36.67
C ASP A 115 -14.53 8.49 37.60
N ASN A 116 -15.57 9.28 37.28
CA ASN A 116 -15.95 10.50 37.98
C ASN A 116 -14.81 11.51 38.15
N ASN A 117 -13.80 11.44 37.32
CA ASN A 117 -12.59 12.28 37.36
C ASN A 117 -12.19 12.79 35.96
N SER A 118 -13.10 12.67 35.03
CA SER A 118 -12.94 13.09 33.63
C SER A 118 -14.18 13.83 33.14
N VAL A 119 -13.98 14.84 32.29
CA VAL A 119 -15.05 15.66 31.70
C VAL A 119 -14.84 15.74 30.20
N LEU A 120 -15.94 15.64 29.44
CA LEU A 120 -15.96 15.79 27.99
C LEU A 120 -16.70 17.06 27.61
N VAL A 121 -16.07 17.89 26.76
CA VAL A 121 -16.70 19.01 26.07
C VAL A 121 -16.71 18.73 24.59
N GLN A 122 -17.82 19.08 23.92
CA GLN A 122 -18.00 18.89 22.49
C GLN A 122 -18.32 20.19 21.81
N VAL A 123 -17.67 20.48 20.70
CA VAL A 123 -17.88 21.66 19.86
C VAL A 123 -18.30 21.21 18.48
N GLU A 124 -19.46 21.69 18.01
CA GLU A 124 -19.90 21.47 16.63
C GLU A 124 -19.69 22.77 15.84
N LEU A 125 -19.02 22.64 14.67
CA LEU A 125 -18.80 23.75 13.76
C LEU A 125 -19.95 23.85 12.76
N ASP A 126 -20.08 25.01 12.10
CA ASP A 126 -21.08 25.21 11.06
C ASP A 126 -20.80 24.33 9.85
N PRO A 127 -21.74 23.44 9.45
CA PRO A 127 -21.56 22.54 8.32
C PRO A 127 -21.41 23.25 6.95
N SER A 128 -21.79 24.53 6.87
CA SER A 128 -21.66 25.32 5.63
C SER A 128 -20.25 25.85 5.37
N LEU A 129 -19.33 25.70 6.31
CA LEU A 129 -17.96 26.17 6.18
C LEU A 129 -17.21 25.38 5.08
N ALA A 130 -16.58 26.11 4.17
CA ALA A 130 -15.63 25.51 3.23
C ALA A 130 -14.41 24.95 3.99
N GLU A 131 -13.67 24.05 3.35
CA GLU A 131 -12.60 23.28 3.98
C GLU A 131 -11.54 24.14 4.67
N ALA A 132 -10.90 25.06 3.96
CA ALA A 132 -9.85 25.90 4.55
C ALA A 132 -10.32 26.82 5.71
N PRO A 133 -11.47 27.54 5.64
CA PRO A 133 -12.03 28.25 6.80
C PRO A 133 -12.39 27.33 7.98
N ARG A 134 -12.87 26.12 7.71
CA ARG A 134 -13.19 25.13 8.74
C ARG A 134 -11.93 24.69 9.47
N GLU A 135 -10.87 24.30 8.75
CA GLU A 135 -9.59 23.90 9.34
C GLU A 135 -8.98 25.02 10.20
N ALA A 136 -8.97 26.25 9.69
CA ALA A 136 -8.48 27.38 10.47
C ALA A 136 -9.31 27.66 11.74
N LEU A 137 -10.60 27.32 11.73
CA LEU A 137 -11.46 27.41 12.91
C LEU A 137 -11.20 26.26 13.88
N GLU A 138 -11.06 25.03 13.39
CA GLU A 138 -10.70 23.87 14.20
C GLU A 138 -9.39 24.12 14.97
N ASP A 139 -8.38 24.67 14.32
CA ASP A 139 -7.10 24.99 14.95
C ASP A 139 -7.24 26.06 16.03
N ARG A 140 -8.06 27.09 15.82
CA ARG A 140 -8.35 28.13 16.83
C ARG A 140 -9.11 27.54 18.00
N VAL A 141 -10.11 26.69 17.75
CA VAL A 141 -10.89 26.01 18.79
C VAL A 141 -9.95 25.11 19.60
N LYS A 142 -9.13 24.30 18.93
CA LYS A 142 -8.12 23.45 19.58
C LYS A 142 -7.20 24.27 20.48
N ALA A 143 -6.56 25.30 19.94
CA ALA A 143 -5.65 26.16 20.70
C ALA A 143 -6.30 26.83 21.92
N ARG A 144 -7.61 27.14 21.86
CA ARG A 144 -8.34 27.70 23.02
C ARG A 144 -8.68 26.63 24.05
N LEU A 145 -9.08 25.44 23.63
CA LEU A 145 -9.43 24.33 24.52
C LEU A 145 -8.21 23.76 25.25
N GLU A 146 -7.03 23.73 24.61
CA GLU A 146 -5.76 23.33 25.23
C GLU A 146 -5.31 24.24 26.38
N GLN A 147 -5.84 25.46 26.48
CA GLN A 147 -5.54 26.37 27.58
C GLN A 147 -6.34 26.08 28.87
N ILE A 148 -7.24 25.09 28.87
CA ILE A 148 -7.96 24.65 30.06
C ILE A 148 -6.94 24.11 31.07
N LYS A 149 -7.02 24.56 32.31
CA LYS A 149 -6.10 24.19 33.38
C LYS A 149 -6.54 22.88 34.03
N ALA A 150 -6.00 21.79 33.58
CA ALA A 150 -6.17 20.46 34.17
C ALA A 150 -4.87 19.64 33.97
N PRO A 151 -4.66 18.56 34.73
CA PRO A 151 -3.48 17.69 34.59
C PRO A 151 -3.34 17.10 33.19
N THR A 152 -4.46 16.69 32.57
CA THR A 152 -4.49 16.18 31.19
C THR A 152 -5.63 16.85 30.43
N VAL A 153 -5.31 17.46 29.30
CA VAL A 153 -6.27 18.01 28.34
C VAL A 153 -5.88 17.48 26.98
N LYS A 154 -6.77 16.76 26.30
CA LYS A 154 -6.55 16.24 24.96
C LYS A 154 -7.72 16.63 24.08
N VAL A 155 -7.36 17.26 22.96
CA VAL A 155 -8.31 17.74 21.96
C VAL A 155 -8.24 16.82 20.75
N GLY A 156 -9.40 16.34 20.31
CA GLY A 156 -9.55 15.46 19.17
C GLY A 156 -10.82 15.77 18.39
N GLY A 157 -11.19 14.85 17.54
CA GLY A 157 -12.33 14.95 16.63
C GLY A 157 -12.06 14.23 15.33
N THR A 158 -13.11 13.80 14.62
CA THR A 158 -12.95 12.97 13.41
C THR A 158 -12.04 13.63 12.37
N LYS A 159 -12.24 14.91 12.06
CA LYS A 159 -11.42 15.63 11.07
C LYS A 159 -10.01 15.93 11.57
N LEU A 160 -9.83 16.17 12.86
CA LEU A 160 -8.51 16.31 13.47
C LEU A 160 -7.73 14.98 13.43
N ALA A 161 -8.40 13.85 13.64
CA ALA A 161 -7.79 12.53 13.52
C ALA A 161 -7.40 12.20 12.06
N GLU A 162 -8.28 12.49 11.08
CA GLU A 162 -7.96 12.33 9.66
C GLU A 162 -6.71 13.13 9.27
N ARG A 163 -6.60 14.40 9.70
CA ARG A 163 -5.39 15.21 9.48
C ARG A 163 -4.16 14.64 10.17
N ALA A 164 -4.32 14.17 11.41
CA ALA A 164 -3.21 13.53 12.14
C ALA A 164 -2.70 12.26 11.41
N PHE A 165 -3.58 11.47 10.78
CA PHE A 165 -3.18 10.35 9.93
C PHE A 165 -2.42 10.82 8.69
N ALA A 166 -2.92 11.83 7.98
CA ALA A 166 -2.28 12.37 6.79
C ALA A 166 -0.88 12.93 7.12
N ASP A 167 -0.77 13.76 8.15
CA ASP A 167 0.50 14.33 8.61
C ASP A 167 1.50 13.25 9.04
N GLN A 168 1.03 12.25 9.79
CA GLN A 168 1.86 11.13 10.20
C GLN A 168 2.31 10.30 8.99
N SER A 169 1.46 10.10 8.00
CA SER A 169 1.79 9.39 6.76
C SER A 169 2.92 10.10 6.00
N VAL A 170 2.82 11.41 5.82
CA VAL A 170 3.87 12.22 5.17
C VAL A 170 5.17 12.18 5.97
N HIS A 171 5.10 12.29 7.29
CA HIS A 171 6.26 12.19 8.17
C HIS A 171 6.94 10.82 8.07
N ASP A 172 6.17 9.74 8.10
CA ASP A 172 6.66 8.37 8.01
C ASP A 172 7.31 8.08 6.66
N LEU A 173 6.72 8.58 5.57
CA LEU A 173 7.32 8.49 4.23
C LEU A 173 8.69 9.17 4.22
N ALA A 174 8.80 10.40 4.74
CA ALA A 174 10.06 11.14 4.77
C ALA A 174 11.14 10.43 5.60
N ILE A 175 10.79 9.86 6.75
CA ILE A 175 11.70 9.05 7.57
C ILE A 175 12.10 7.77 6.81
N GLY A 176 11.11 7.03 6.32
CA GLY A 176 11.32 5.78 5.60
C GLY A 176 12.23 5.95 4.40
N GLU A 177 11.99 6.97 3.59
CA GLU A 177 12.84 7.31 2.45
C GLU A 177 14.26 7.69 2.86
N SER A 178 14.41 8.55 3.86
CA SER A 178 15.73 9.01 4.34
C SER A 178 16.58 7.84 4.83
N VAL A 179 16.00 6.96 5.64
CA VAL A 179 16.67 5.74 6.13
C VAL A 179 16.98 4.79 4.98
N ALA A 180 16.01 4.56 4.10
CA ALA A 180 16.17 3.69 2.94
C ALA A 180 17.29 4.18 2.02
N PHE A 181 17.34 5.48 1.67
CA PHE A 181 18.38 6.06 0.82
C PHE A 181 19.78 5.91 1.42
N ALA A 182 19.95 6.19 2.72
CA ALA A 182 21.24 6.06 3.39
C ALA A 182 21.74 4.61 3.38
N VAL A 183 20.89 3.66 3.77
CA VAL A 183 21.24 2.23 3.82
C VAL A 183 21.43 1.68 2.40
N LEU A 184 20.61 2.09 1.44
CA LEU A 184 20.67 1.67 0.05
C LEU A 184 21.98 2.13 -0.61
N LEU A 185 22.44 3.35 -0.36
CA LEU A 185 23.72 3.85 -0.87
C LEU A 185 24.88 2.96 -0.39
N VAL A 186 24.89 2.61 0.90
CA VAL A 186 25.90 1.69 1.46
C VAL A 186 25.80 0.30 0.83
N ALA A 187 24.59 -0.25 0.70
CA ALA A 187 24.35 -1.55 0.08
C ALA A 187 24.82 -1.58 -1.38
N LEU A 188 24.47 -0.58 -2.18
CA LEU A 188 24.89 -0.46 -3.57
C LEU A 188 26.42 -0.31 -3.69
N PHE A 189 27.05 0.44 -2.78
CA PHE A 189 28.51 0.54 -2.75
C PHE A 189 29.17 -0.83 -2.48
N LEU A 190 28.65 -1.60 -1.53
CA LEU A 190 29.14 -2.94 -1.23
C LEU A 190 28.90 -3.93 -2.40
N ILE A 191 27.74 -3.84 -3.07
CA ILE A 191 27.38 -4.69 -4.21
C ILE A 191 28.26 -4.39 -5.43
N PHE A 192 28.44 -3.13 -5.76
CA PHE A 192 29.18 -2.74 -6.96
C PHE A 192 30.69 -2.56 -6.74
N GLY A 193 31.13 -2.37 -5.49
CA GLY A 193 32.54 -2.16 -5.16
C GLY A 193 33.13 -0.85 -5.70
N GLY A 194 32.28 0.15 -6.00
CA GLY A 194 32.72 1.45 -6.52
C GLY A 194 31.63 2.52 -6.42
N VAL A 195 32.04 3.74 -6.07
CA VAL A 195 31.12 4.87 -5.84
C VAL A 195 30.30 5.20 -7.08
N VAL A 196 30.97 5.34 -8.25
CA VAL A 196 30.28 5.73 -9.49
C VAL A 196 29.17 4.73 -9.88
N ALA A 197 29.46 3.42 -9.76
CA ALA A 197 28.45 2.40 -10.06
C ALA A 197 27.32 2.37 -9.05
N ALA A 198 27.58 2.72 -7.78
CA ALA A 198 26.58 2.78 -6.72
C ALA A 198 25.66 3.99 -6.82
N THR A 199 26.16 5.14 -7.28
CA THR A 199 25.36 6.37 -7.40
C THR A 199 24.44 6.38 -8.61
N LEU A 200 24.72 5.56 -9.66
CA LEU A 200 23.86 5.51 -10.86
C LEU A 200 22.41 5.11 -10.56
N PRO A 201 22.13 3.96 -9.88
CA PRO A 201 20.76 3.59 -9.55
C PRO A 201 20.04 4.63 -8.68
N LEU A 202 20.77 5.26 -7.77
CA LEU A 202 20.22 6.29 -6.89
C LEU A 202 19.81 7.55 -7.65
N SER A 203 20.65 7.99 -8.60
CA SER A 203 20.32 9.12 -9.49
C SER A 203 19.07 8.85 -10.32
N VAL A 204 18.92 7.60 -10.77
CA VAL A 204 17.73 7.18 -11.54
C VAL A 204 16.49 7.09 -10.65
N ALA A 205 16.64 6.68 -9.38
CA ALA A 205 15.53 6.68 -8.42
C ALA A 205 15.02 8.10 -8.18
N ILE A 206 15.91 9.06 -7.95
CA ILE A 206 15.53 10.48 -7.79
C ILE A 206 14.81 10.98 -9.05
N ALA A 207 15.37 10.74 -10.24
CA ALA A 207 14.74 11.14 -11.50
C ALA A 207 13.39 10.44 -11.74
N GLY A 208 13.28 9.18 -11.32
CA GLY A 208 12.05 8.39 -11.39
C GLY A 208 10.93 8.95 -10.52
N VAL A 209 11.21 9.23 -9.26
CA VAL A 209 10.23 9.80 -8.32
C VAL A 209 9.83 11.20 -8.75
N THR A 210 10.78 12.11 -8.98
CA THR A 210 10.49 13.50 -9.38
C THR A 210 9.79 13.58 -10.75
N GLY A 211 10.19 12.73 -11.70
CA GLY A 211 9.51 12.62 -12.98
C GLY A 211 8.08 12.10 -12.88
N SER A 212 7.83 11.18 -11.93
CA SER A 212 6.48 10.68 -11.66
C SER A 212 5.58 11.72 -10.99
N LEU A 213 6.13 12.53 -10.06
CA LEU A 213 5.42 13.67 -9.50
C LEU A 213 5.02 14.68 -10.58
N LEU A 214 5.94 14.98 -11.50
CA LEU A 214 5.66 15.87 -12.61
C LEU A 214 4.59 15.31 -13.56
N LEU A 215 4.62 14.02 -13.85
CA LEU A 215 3.60 13.34 -14.64
C LEU A 215 2.23 13.37 -13.95
N LEU A 216 2.17 13.07 -12.65
CA LEU A 216 0.92 13.14 -11.87
C LEU A 216 0.39 14.56 -11.74
N LEU A 217 1.27 15.56 -11.60
CA LEU A 217 0.88 16.96 -11.67
C LEU A 217 0.24 17.29 -13.03
N GLY A 218 0.82 16.83 -14.14
CA GLY A 218 0.20 16.97 -15.46
C GLY A 218 -1.17 16.30 -15.56
N ILE A 219 -1.32 15.10 -15.00
CA ILE A 219 -2.58 14.36 -14.96
C ILE A 219 -3.61 15.06 -14.06
N SER A 220 -3.19 15.72 -12.97
CA SER A 220 -4.07 16.42 -12.04
C SER A 220 -4.85 17.59 -12.66
N TYR A 221 -4.42 18.09 -13.81
CA TYR A 221 -5.18 19.10 -14.58
C TYR A 221 -6.35 18.48 -15.36
N ALA A 222 -6.31 17.17 -15.63
CA ALA A 222 -7.35 16.47 -16.39
C ALA A 222 -8.27 15.61 -15.52
N THR A 223 -7.78 15.10 -14.38
CA THR A 223 -8.54 14.25 -13.46
C THR A 223 -8.09 14.44 -12.02
N LYS A 224 -8.95 14.08 -11.08
CA LYS A 224 -8.58 14.10 -9.65
C LYS A 224 -7.50 13.06 -9.37
N VAL A 225 -6.47 13.46 -8.63
CA VAL A 225 -5.38 12.59 -8.16
C VAL A 225 -5.48 12.47 -6.65
N SER A 226 -5.45 11.24 -6.15
CA SER A 226 -5.53 10.96 -4.72
C SER A 226 -4.14 10.97 -4.07
N GLU A 227 -4.10 11.27 -2.77
CA GLU A 227 -2.92 11.11 -1.92
C GLU A 227 -2.34 9.69 -1.94
N TYR A 228 -3.18 8.66 -2.09
CA TYR A 228 -2.72 7.28 -2.21
C TYR A 228 -1.88 7.03 -3.47
N SER A 229 -2.12 7.79 -4.55
CA SER A 229 -1.25 7.75 -5.76
C SER A 229 0.16 8.19 -5.43
N LEU A 230 0.33 9.20 -4.56
CA LEU A 230 1.63 9.70 -4.12
C LEU A 230 2.39 8.63 -3.31
N ASN A 231 1.72 8.01 -2.34
CA ASN A 231 2.31 6.95 -1.52
C ASN A 231 2.85 5.79 -2.37
N VAL A 232 2.12 5.40 -3.41
CA VAL A 232 2.55 4.36 -4.34
C VAL A 232 3.75 4.81 -5.19
N VAL A 233 3.77 6.07 -5.64
CA VAL A 233 4.88 6.62 -6.42
C VAL A 233 6.18 6.60 -5.63
N THR A 234 6.16 6.98 -4.38
CA THR A 234 7.36 6.98 -3.53
C THR A 234 7.80 5.56 -3.18
N LEU A 235 6.87 4.71 -2.72
CA LEU A 235 7.12 3.32 -2.33
C LEU A 235 7.71 2.48 -3.48
N LEU A 236 7.04 2.48 -4.65
CA LEU A 236 7.47 1.70 -5.80
C LEU A 236 8.55 2.38 -6.62
N GLY A 237 8.55 3.72 -6.67
CA GLY A 237 9.43 4.49 -7.55
C GLY A 237 10.91 4.27 -7.24
N ILE A 238 11.29 4.34 -5.98
CA ILE A 238 12.66 4.08 -5.53
C ILE A 238 13.03 2.62 -5.81
N GLY A 239 12.19 1.67 -5.42
CA GLY A 239 12.44 0.25 -5.59
C GLY A 239 12.67 -0.15 -7.04
N LEU A 240 11.71 0.15 -7.93
CA LEU A 240 11.76 -0.22 -9.34
C LEU A 240 12.86 0.51 -10.12
N ALA A 241 13.06 1.81 -9.86
CA ALA A 241 14.12 2.57 -10.54
C ALA A 241 15.50 2.03 -10.20
N VAL A 242 15.75 1.67 -8.94
CA VAL A 242 17.00 1.05 -8.50
C VAL A 242 17.17 -0.32 -9.14
N ASP A 243 16.12 -1.14 -9.12
CA ASP A 243 16.18 -2.51 -9.65
C ASP A 243 16.45 -2.55 -11.14
N TYR A 244 15.69 -1.83 -11.93
CA TYR A 244 15.89 -1.75 -13.38
C TYR A 244 17.27 -1.21 -13.74
N SER A 245 17.75 -0.21 -13.01
CA SER A 245 19.10 0.33 -13.17
C SER A 245 20.17 -0.69 -12.84
N LEU A 246 19.98 -1.43 -11.74
CA LEU A 246 20.91 -2.46 -11.28
C LEU A 246 21.07 -3.56 -12.33
N LEU A 247 19.98 -4.00 -12.97
CA LEU A 247 20.00 -5.00 -14.02
C LEU A 247 20.86 -4.56 -15.23
N ILE A 248 20.69 -3.31 -15.69
CA ILE A 248 21.45 -2.79 -16.84
C ILE A 248 22.91 -2.55 -16.48
N VAL A 249 23.19 -1.95 -15.30
CA VAL A 249 24.57 -1.70 -14.84
C VAL A 249 25.32 -3.02 -14.61
N ALA A 250 24.68 -4.01 -13.99
CA ALA A 250 25.29 -5.32 -13.77
C ALA A 250 25.62 -6.00 -15.09
N ARG A 251 24.71 -5.94 -16.07
CA ARG A 251 24.94 -6.48 -17.39
C ARG A 251 26.07 -5.77 -18.12
N TYR A 252 26.11 -4.44 -18.09
CA TYR A 252 27.19 -3.67 -18.68
C TYR A 252 28.56 -4.07 -18.09
N ARG A 253 28.67 -4.25 -16.78
CA ARG A 253 29.91 -4.69 -16.12
C ARG A 253 30.32 -6.13 -16.50
N GLU A 254 29.36 -6.99 -16.79
CA GLU A 254 29.61 -8.35 -17.30
C GLU A 254 30.17 -8.27 -18.74
N GLU A 255 29.58 -7.45 -19.60
CA GLU A 255 30.00 -7.31 -21.00
C GLU A 255 31.35 -6.59 -21.16
N LEU A 256 31.74 -5.71 -20.22
CA LEU A 256 33.08 -5.08 -20.18
C LEU A 256 34.24 -6.09 -20.09
N LEU A 257 33.97 -7.36 -19.70
CA LEU A 257 34.99 -8.41 -19.67
C LEU A 257 35.33 -8.91 -21.07
N ARG A 258 34.50 -8.60 -22.10
CA ARG A 258 34.59 -9.19 -23.46
C ARG A 258 34.60 -8.14 -24.57
N HIS A 259 34.08 -6.96 -24.31
CA HIS A 259 33.84 -5.90 -25.28
C HIS A 259 34.43 -4.58 -24.79
N ASP A 260 34.68 -3.67 -25.70
CA ASP A 260 35.00 -2.31 -25.36
C ASP A 260 33.78 -1.58 -24.73
N PRO A 261 33.96 -0.43 -24.07
CA PRO A 261 32.87 0.25 -23.36
C PRO A 261 31.66 0.63 -24.22
N HIS A 262 31.87 0.95 -25.51
CA HIS A 262 30.79 1.27 -26.42
C HIS A 262 29.97 0.04 -26.79
N GLU A 263 30.65 -1.01 -27.24
CA GLU A 263 30.03 -2.26 -27.63
C GLU A 263 29.36 -2.95 -26.43
N ALA A 264 30.02 -2.94 -25.26
CA ALA A 264 29.47 -3.45 -24.00
C ALA A 264 28.14 -2.75 -23.64
N LEU A 265 28.03 -1.43 -23.83
CA LEU A 265 26.80 -0.69 -23.57
C LEU A 265 25.68 -1.11 -24.54
N VAL A 266 25.97 -1.21 -25.83
CA VAL A 266 24.98 -1.61 -26.84
C VAL A 266 24.45 -3.00 -26.56
N VAL A 267 25.34 -3.97 -26.23
CA VAL A 267 24.97 -5.35 -25.91
C VAL A 267 24.19 -5.42 -24.59
N ALA A 268 24.57 -4.63 -23.57
CA ALA A 268 23.88 -4.58 -22.30
C ALA A 268 22.44 -4.06 -22.46
N VAL A 269 22.25 -2.97 -23.22
CA VAL A 269 20.90 -2.42 -23.48
C VAL A 269 20.09 -3.38 -24.36
N ASP A 270 20.68 -4.06 -25.33
CA ASP A 270 19.94 -5.02 -26.17
C ASP A 270 19.40 -6.18 -25.36
N ARG A 271 20.15 -6.71 -24.41
CA ARG A 271 19.77 -7.88 -23.59
C ARG A 271 18.99 -7.50 -22.33
N ALA A 272 19.58 -6.68 -21.46
CA ALA A 272 18.93 -6.29 -20.20
C ALA A 272 17.81 -5.28 -20.43
N GLY A 273 17.96 -4.31 -21.35
CA GLY A 273 16.91 -3.34 -21.66
C GLY A 273 15.64 -3.99 -22.23
N ARG A 274 15.79 -5.06 -23.03
CA ARG A 274 14.63 -5.84 -23.50
C ARG A 274 13.88 -6.49 -22.33
N ALA A 275 14.60 -7.06 -21.38
CA ALA A 275 13.98 -7.65 -20.20
C ALA A 275 13.27 -6.60 -19.36
N VAL A 276 13.91 -5.45 -19.08
CA VAL A 276 13.33 -4.30 -18.36
C VAL A 276 12.08 -3.76 -19.05
N ALA A 277 12.06 -3.63 -20.38
CA ALA A 277 10.90 -3.15 -21.11
C ALA A 277 9.69 -4.10 -21.01
N ILE A 278 9.93 -5.42 -21.14
CA ILE A 278 8.88 -6.44 -21.01
C ILE A 278 8.35 -6.47 -19.59
N SER A 279 9.23 -6.46 -18.61
CA SER A 279 8.92 -6.44 -17.19
C SER A 279 8.13 -5.19 -16.80
N GLY A 280 8.64 -4.00 -17.15
CA GLY A 280 7.94 -2.75 -16.86
C GLY A 280 6.54 -2.68 -17.49
N LEU A 281 6.38 -3.16 -18.74
CA LEU A 281 5.07 -3.25 -19.37
C LEU A 281 4.14 -4.21 -18.61
N ALA A 282 4.65 -5.33 -18.16
CA ALA A 282 3.87 -6.31 -17.40
C ALA A 282 3.40 -5.74 -16.06
N VAL A 283 4.28 -5.08 -15.31
CA VAL A 283 3.92 -4.41 -14.04
C VAL A 283 2.89 -3.30 -14.28
N MET A 284 3.10 -2.48 -15.31
CA MET A 284 2.16 -1.41 -15.66
C MET A 284 0.76 -1.96 -16.00
N LEU A 285 0.68 -3.06 -16.74
CA LEU A 285 -0.59 -3.72 -17.05
C LEU A 285 -1.23 -4.37 -15.82
N THR A 286 -0.43 -4.92 -14.91
CA THR A 286 -0.92 -5.46 -13.64
C THR A 286 -1.49 -4.34 -12.76
N MET A 287 -0.80 -3.18 -12.68
CA MET A 287 -1.30 -1.99 -11.97
C MET A 287 -2.61 -1.51 -12.60
N ALA A 288 -2.67 -1.40 -13.93
CA ALA A 288 -3.91 -1.04 -14.62
C ALA A 288 -5.07 -2.02 -14.34
N GLY A 289 -4.77 -3.29 -14.09
CA GLY A 289 -5.76 -4.31 -13.71
C GLY A 289 -6.51 -4.00 -12.41
N LEU A 290 -5.94 -3.20 -11.50
CA LEU A 290 -6.63 -2.73 -10.27
C LEU A 290 -7.88 -1.90 -10.57
N THR A 291 -7.94 -1.22 -11.70
CA THR A 291 -9.13 -0.46 -12.07
C THR A 291 -10.38 -1.35 -12.25
N ALA A 292 -10.18 -2.66 -12.41
CA ALA A 292 -11.27 -3.64 -12.49
C ALA A 292 -12.07 -3.75 -11.18
N PHE A 293 -11.48 -3.41 -10.04
CA PHE A 293 -12.22 -3.35 -8.77
C PHE A 293 -13.22 -2.18 -8.74
N ALA A 294 -13.00 -1.14 -9.56
CA ALA A 294 -13.81 0.09 -9.63
C ALA A 294 -13.97 0.79 -8.26
N GLU A 295 -13.05 0.55 -7.33
CA GLU A 295 -12.96 1.27 -6.06
C GLU A 295 -12.08 2.52 -6.26
N PRO A 296 -12.49 3.70 -5.75
CA PRO A 296 -11.74 4.95 -5.95
C PRO A 296 -10.30 4.86 -5.45
N LEU A 297 -10.09 4.28 -4.28
CA LEU A 297 -8.77 4.05 -3.71
C LEU A 297 -7.88 3.21 -4.62
N LEU A 298 -8.41 2.08 -5.12
CA LEU A 298 -7.63 1.16 -5.97
C LEU A 298 -7.38 1.75 -7.36
N ALA A 299 -8.29 2.56 -7.89
CA ALA A 299 -8.08 3.32 -9.12
C ALA A 299 -6.96 4.37 -8.95
N ALA A 300 -6.90 5.04 -7.80
CA ALA A 300 -5.82 5.96 -7.46
C ALA A 300 -4.46 5.27 -7.37
N VAL A 301 -4.40 4.12 -6.70
CA VAL A 301 -3.20 3.26 -6.62
C VAL A 301 -2.78 2.79 -8.02
N ALA A 302 -3.73 2.39 -8.86
CA ALA A 302 -3.47 1.98 -10.24
C ALA A 302 -2.82 3.10 -11.06
N LEU A 303 -3.37 4.32 -10.95
CA LEU A 303 -2.87 5.49 -11.66
C LEU A 303 -1.44 5.85 -11.22
N GLY A 304 -1.21 5.98 -9.91
CA GLY A 304 0.11 6.25 -9.34
C GLY A 304 1.13 5.18 -9.70
N GLY A 305 0.75 3.91 -9.53
CA GLY A 305 1.58 2.77 -9.87
C GLY A 305 1.94 2.68 -11.35
N ALA A 306 0.96 2.84 -12.24
CA ALA A 306 1.22 2.85 -13.69
C ALA A 306 2.13 4.03 -14.10
N ALA A 307 1.92 5.21 -13.53
CA ALA A 307 2.74 6.39 -13.80
C ALA A 307 4.19 6.16 -13.38
N VAL A 308 4.44 5.70 -12.17
CA VAL A 308 5.80 5.48 -11.68
C VAL A 308 6.52 4.37 -12.42
N VAL A 309 5.83 3.27 -12.75
CA VAL A 309 6.42 2.17 -13.55
C VAL A 309 6.81 2.65 -14.94
N ALA A 310 5.94 3.46 -15.60
CA ALA A 310 6.23 4.03 -16.90
C ALA A 310 7.49 4.92 -16.87
N VAL A 311 7.56 5.83 -15.89
CA VAL A 311 8.70 6.76 -15.73
C VAL A 311 9.97 5.99 -15.36
N ALA A 312 9.92 5.06 -14.41
CA ALA A 312 11.07 4.25 -14.00
C ALA A 312 11.62 3.39 -15.15
N THR A 313 10.73 2.77 -15.93
CA THR A 313 11.11 2.01 -17.13
C THR A 313 11.76 2.90 -18.18
N LEU A 314 11.18 4.08 -18.45
CA LEU A 314 11.74 5.05 -19.38
C LEU A 314 13.12 5.56 -18.91
N ALA A 315 13.27 5.88 -17.62
CA ALA A 315 14.54 6.29 -17.03
C ALA A 315 15.60 5.17 -17.14
N ALA A 316 15.23 3.94 -16.84
CA ALA A 316 16.13 2.80 -16.96
C ALA A 316 16.60 2.59 -18.41
N LEU A 317 15.72 2.73 -19.39
CA LEU A 317 16.04 2.52 -20.80
C LEU A 317 16.77 3.70 -21.47
N THR A 318 16.72 4.88 -20.90
CA THR A 318 17.29 6.10 -21.51
C THR A 318 18.34 6.76 -20.63
N LEU A 319 18.03 7.10 -19.39
CA LEU A 319 18.95 7.78 -18.48
C LEU A 319 20.12 6.86 -18.05
N VAL A 320 19.84 5.60 -17.70
CA VAL A 320 20.90 4.67 -17.28
C VAL A 320 21.97 4.48 -18.35
N PRO A 321 21.61 4.16 -19.62
CA PRO A 321 22.61 4.07 -20.68
C PRO A 321 23.39 5.37 -20.91
N ALA A 322 22.72 6.52 -20.87
CA ALA A 322 23.35 7.83 -21.01
C ALA A 322 24.36 8.11 -19.87
N LEU A 323 23.99 7.81 -18.62
CA LEU A 323 24.88 7.96 -17.47
C LEU A 323 26.06 6.97 -17.50
N ILE A 324 25.84 5.72 -17.93
CA ILE A 324 26.92 4.74 -18.15
C ILE A 324 27.90 5.27 -19.20
N ALA A 325 27.40 5.79 -20.33
CA ALA A 325 28.24 6.37 -21.39
C ALA A 325 29.05 7.61 -20.93
N LEU A 326 28.46 8.44 -20.02
CA LEU A 326 29.14 9.58 -19.40
C LEU A 326 30.18 9.15 -18.36
N ALA A 327 29.86 8.13 -17.57
CA ALA A 327 30.79 7.60 -16.56
C ALA A 327 32.00 6.89 -17.21
N GLY A 328 31.80 6.26 -18.37
CA GLY A 328 32.83 5.64 -19.17
C GLY A 328 33.71 4.67 -18.39
N ARG A 329 35.04 4.82 -18.49
CA ARG A 329 36.03 3.95 -17.82
C ARG A 329 36.02 4.01 -16.28
N ARG A 330 35.23 4.91 -15.65
CA ARG A 330 35.09 4.96 -14.17
C ARG A 330 34.26 3.79 -13.65
N ILE A 331 33.45 3.16 -14.50
CA ILE A 331 32.74 1.92 -14.13
C ILE A 331 33.67 0.74 -14.40
N ARG A 332 34.05 0.03 -13.34
CA ARG A 332 34.97 -1.10 -13.42
C ARG A 332 34.25 -2.37 -13.89
N PRO A 333 34.94 -3.27 -14.62
CA PRO A 333 34.44 -4.60 -14.94
C PRO A 333 34.01 -5.41 -13.71
N GLN A 334 33.18 -6.43 -13.94
CA GLN A 334 32.76 -7.30 -12.85
C GLN A 334 33.95 -8.03 -12.22
N GLY A 335 34.06 -7.99 -10.90
CA GLY A 335 35.15 -8.62 -10.17
C GLY A 335 36.33 -7.69 -9.86
N GLU A 336 36.37 -6.46 -10.39
CA GLU A 336 37.29 -5.41 -10.02
C GLU A 336 36.61 -4.38 -9.09
N GLY A 337 37.28 -3.95 -8.03
CA GLY A 337 36.77 -2.98 -7.05
C GLY A 337 37.03 -3.43 -5.61
N PHE A 338 36.42 -2.72 -4.65
CA PHE A 338 36.47 -3.07 -3.24
C PHE A 338 35.88 -4.48 -3.03
N ARG A 339 36.70 -5.41 -2.54
CA ARG A 339 36.27 -6.76 -2.21
C ARG A 339 36.20 -6.90 -0.70
N LEU A 340 35.02 -7.29 -0.20
CA LEU A 340 34.97 -7.83 1.16
C LEU A 340 35.89 -9.04 1.24
N PRO A 341 36.59 -9.27 2.35
CA PRO A 341 37.61 -10.34 2.48
C PRO A 341 37.03 -11.78 2.43
N PHE A 342 35.81 -11.93 1.97
CA PHE A 342 35.17 -13.24 1.81
C PHE A 342 35.38 -13.76 0.38
N LYS A 343 35.98 -14.95 0.26
CA LYS A 343 36.09 -15.66 -1.03
C LYS A 343 34.68 -15.82 -1.65
N PRO A 344 34.52 -15.58 -2.95
CA PRO A 344 33.25 -15.82 -3.64
C PRO A 344 32.91 -17.30 -3.56
N ARG A 345 32.07 -17.66 -2.60
CA ARG A 345 31.43 -19.00 -2.59
C ARG A 345 30.30 -18.97 -3.63
N PRO A 346 29.94 -20.14 -4.23
CA PRO A 346 28.79 -20.22 -5.09
C PRO A 346 27.60 -19.54 -4.36
N GLY A 347 26.90 -18.64 -5.04
CA GLY A 347 25.85 -17.80 -4.43
C GLY A 347 24.81 -18.66 -3.70
N VAL A 348 24.21 -18.12 -2.68
CA VAL A 348 23.21 -18.84 -1.84
C VAL A 348 22.15 -19.50 -2.73
N LEU A 349 21.61 -18.77 -3.70
CA LEU A 349 20.63 -19.29 -4.66
C LEU A 349 21.13 -20.50 -5.45
N ALA A 350 22.37 -20.47 -5.94
CA ALA A 350 22.94 -21.60 -6.68
C ALA A 350 23.10 -22.86 -5.81
N ARG A 351 23.45 -22.69 -4.52
CA ARG A 351 23.52 -23.80 -3.56
C ARG A 351 22.14 -24.37 -3.25
N LEU A 352 21.16 -23.54 -3.06
CA LEU A 352 19.76 -23.94 -2.84
C LEU A 352 19.22 -24.68 -4.08
N ALA A 353 19.43 -24.15 -5.28
CA ALA A 353 19.01 -24.78 -6.53
C ALA A 353 19.69 -26.15 -6.75
N THR A 354 21.00 -26.26 -6.45
CA THR A 354 21.72 -27.57 -6.55
C THR A 354 21.11 -28.59 -5.59
N ARG A 355 20.76 -28.17 -4.37
CA ARG A 355 20.11 -29.06 -3.39
C ARG A 355 18.69 -29.42 -3.83
N ALA A 356 17.95 -28.47 -4.38
CA ALA A 356 16.60 -28.70 -4.90
C ALA A 356 16.56 -29.70 -6.06
N GLN A 357 17.56 -29.69 -6.93
CA GLN A 357 17.64 -30.63 -8.04
C GLN A 357 18.09 -32.06 -7.66
N ARG A 358 18.71 -32.23 -6.49
CA ARG A 358 19.14 -33.59 -6.02
C ARG A 358 17.93 -34.44 -5.58
N ASP A 359 17.00 -33.83 -4.82
CA ASP A 359 15.78 -34.47 -4.31
C ASP A 359 14.55 -33.60 -4.60
N PRO A 360 14.15 -33.42 -5.88
CA PRO A 360 13.20 -32.38 -6.26
C PRO A 360 11.81 -32.57 -5.65
N ALA A 361 11.32 -33.80 -5.57
CA ALA A 361 10.01 -34.09 -5.01
C ALA A 361 9.92 -33.73 -3.49
N ARG A 362 10.95 -34.14 -2.73
CA ARG A 362 11.00 -33.82 -1.28
C ARG A 362 11.13 -32.32 -1.05
N VAL A 363 12.00 -31.65 -1.81
CA VAL A 363 12.19 -30.20 -1.66
C VAL A 363 10.94 -29.42 -2.06
N ALA A 364 10.27 -29.79 -3.17
CA ALA A 364 9.01 -29.19 -3.56
C ALA A 364 7.93 -29.38 -2.50
N LEU A 365 7.79 -30.60 -1.95
CA LEU A 365 6.82 -30.89 -0.88
C LEU A 365 7.10 -30.05 0.38
N LEU A 366 8.35 -30.05 0.86
CA LEU A 366 8.72 -29.33 2.08
C LEU A 366 8.60 -27.83 1.92
N ALA A 367 8.99 -27.26 0.77
CA ALA A 367 8.85 -25.84 0.47
C ALA A 367 7.36 -25.43 0.40
N THR A 368 6.53 -26.23 -0.27
CA THR A 368 5.09 -25.99 -0.34
C THR A 368 4.46 -26.10 1.05
N LEU A 369 4.79 -27.11 1.83
CA LEU A 369 4.28 -27.27 3.20
C LEU A 369 4.70 -26.10 4.10
N ALA A 370 5.94 -25.65 4.00
CA ALA A 370 6.40 -24.47 4.76
C ALA A 370 5.60 -23.22 4.40
N LEU A 371 5.34 -22.99 3.10
CA LEU A 371 4.51 -21.87 2.67
C LEU A 371 3.05 -21.99 3.14
N LEU A 372 2.48 -23.18 3.14
CA LEU A 372 1.13 -23.43 3.65
C LEU A 372 1.04 -23.24 5.17
N ILE A 373 2.06 -23.65 5.93
CA ILE A 373 2.14 -23.39 7.38
C ILE A 373 2.20 -21.89 7.66
N LEU A 374 3.03 -21.15 6.89
CA LEU A 374 3.08 -19.69 7.01
C LEU A 374 1.77 -19.02 6.60
N ALA A 375 1.03 -19.59 5.67
CA ALA A 375 -0.25 -19.09 5.22
C ALA A 375 -1.42 -19.42 6.17
N ALA A 376 -1.30 -20.46 7.02
CA ALA A 376 -2.39 -20.92 7.87
C ALA A 376 -3.01 -19.83 8.76
N PRO A 377 -2.26 -18.88 9.37
CA PRO A 377 -2.85 -17.80 10.17
C PRO A 377 -3.81 -16.89 9.38
N LEU A 378 -3.67 -16.81 8.05
CA LEU A 378 -4.58 -16.04 7.19
C LEU A 378 -6.04 -16.46 7.33
N LEU A 379 -6.31 -17.73 7.67
CA LEU A 379 -7.68 -18.21 7.90
C LEU A 379 -8.39 -17.52 9.07
N GLY A 380 -7.62 -16.92 9.99
CA GLY A 380 -8.14 -16.13 11.12
C GLY A 380 -7.89 -14.63 10.96
N ALA A 381 -7.66 -14.14 9.75
CA ALA A 381 -7.42 -12.71 9.52
C ALA A 381 -8.68 -11.88 9.80
N ASN A 382 -8.53 -10.85 10.62
CA ASN A 382 -9.53 -9.81 10.85
C ASN A 382 -9.12 -8.57 10.05
N LEU A 383 -9.89 -8.26 9.01
CA LEU A 383 -9.66 -7.10 8.15
C LEU A 383 -10.63 -5.98 8.54
N ALA A 384 -10.12 -4.83 8.94
CA ALA A 384 -10.92 -3.68 9.33
C ALA A 384 -10.22 -2.37 8.93
N ASN A 385 -10.95 -1.26 8.95
CA ASN A 385 -10.33 0.04 8.75
C ASN A 385 -9.44 0.39 9.93
N SER A 386 -8.27 0.95 9.64
CA SER A 386 -7.42 1.55 10.65
C SER A 386 -8.13 2.74 11.30
N ASP A 387 -8.15 2.77 12.64
CA ASP A 387 -8.63 3.88 13.44
C ASP A 387 -7.47 4.54 14.21
N ALA A 388 -7.78 5.47 15.11
CA ALA A 388 -6.76 6.17 15.89
C ALA A 388 -5.79 5.23 16.63
N ARG A 389 -6.13 3.95 16.86
CA ARG A 389 -5.23 2.93 17.44
C ARG A 389 -4.04 2.59 16.55
N ALA A 390 -4.13 2.86 15.25
CA ALA A 390 -3.03 2.66 14.32
C ALA A 390 -1.99 3.80 14.34
N LEU A 391 -2.28 4.92 15.02
CA LEU A 391 -1.35 6.01 15.27
C LEU A 391 -0.36 5.67 16.40
N PRO A 392 0.84 6.29 16.42
CA PRO A 392 1.76 6.18 17.54
C PRO A 392 1.14 6.69 18.85
N ARG A 393 1.50 6.09 20.00
CA ARG A 393 1.04 6.56 21.32
C ARG A 393 1.41 8.02 21.65
N SER A 394 2.43 8.55 21.01
CA SER A 394 2.83 9.95 21.15
C SER A 394 1.91 10.92 20.42
N ASN A 395 1.07 10.44 19.49
CA ASN A 395 0.16 11.26 18.73
C ASN A 395 -1.04 11.68 19.60
N GLU A 396 -1.42 12.95 19.52
CA GLU A 396 -2.51 13.50 20.35
C GLU A 396 -3.87 12.88 20.04
N ALA A 397 -4.18 12.65 18.75
CA ALA A 397 -5.42 12.00 18.35
C ALA A 397 -5.52 10.56 18.88
N ARG A 398 -4.39 9.83 19.01
CA ARG A 398 -4.34 8.53 19.67
C ARG A 398 -4.61 8.65 21.16
N GLN A 399 -3.98 9.60 21.83
CA GLN A 399 -4.15 9.80 23.28
C GLN A 399 -5.58 10.22 23.63
N GLU A 400 -6.17 11.08 22.81
CA GLU A 400 -7.58 11.46 22.95
C GLU A 400 -8.50 10.24 22.79
N TYR A 401 -8.30 9.46 21.72
CA TYR A 401 -9.04 8.23 21.47
C TYR A 401 -8.94 7.24 22.66
N ASP A 402 -7.74 7.03 23.20
CA ASP A 402 -7.53 6.10 24.34
C ASP A 402 -8.27 6.59 25.59
N ILE A 403 -8.34 7.91 25.84
CA ILE A 403 -9.12 8.48 26.94
C ILE A 403 -10.63 8.30 26.68
N MET A 404 -11.09 8.60 25.47
CA MET A 404 -12.48 8.44 25.08
C MET A 404 -12.94 6.99 25.26
N ALA A 405 -12.16 6.07 24.73
CA ALA A 405 -12.41 4.63 24.80
C ALA A 405 -12.44 4.09 26.24
N SER A 406 -11.53 4.55 27.11
CA SER A 406 -11.41 4.04 28.47
C SER A 406 -12.34 4.68 29.49
N LYS A 407 -12.74 5.94 29.28
CA LYS A 407 -13.45 6.75 30.30
C LYS A 407 -14.89 7.07 29.91
N PHE A 408 -15.17 7.25 28.64
CA PHE A 408 -16.48 7.64 28.16
C PHE A 408 -17.18 6.48 27.45
N LEU A 409 -17.56 5.46 28.22
CA LEU A 409 -18.35 4.31 27.77
C LEU A 409 -19.54 4.77 26.92
N ASN A 410 -19.66 4.30 25.70
CA ASN A 410 -20.60 4.66 24.63
C ASN A 410 -20.09 5.67 23.56
N HIS A 411 -18.82 6.08 23.59
CA HIS A 411 -18.22 6.85 22.51
C HIS A 411 -17.26 6.04 21.65
N GLU A 412 -16.96 4.79 22.07
CA GLU A 412 -16.09 3.88 21.32
C GLU A 412 -16.63 3.42 19.98
N ALA A 413 -17.92 3.54 19.81
CA ALA A 413 -18.56 3.04 18.60
C ALA A 413 -19.25 4.18 17.86
N GLU A 414 -18.70 4.60 16.74
CA GLU A 414 -19.48 5.35 15.78
C GLU A 414 -20.72 4.52 15.41
N PRO A 415 -21.93 5.10 15.45
CA PRO A 415 -23.14 4.31 15.30
C PRO A 415 -23.29 3.78 13.89
N VAL A 416 -23.92 2.62 13.74
CA VAL A 416 -24.56 2.21 12.49
C VAL A 416 -25.77 3.13 12.32
N VAL A 417 -25.78 3.91 11.25
CA VAL A 417 -26.82 4.91 10.99
C VAL A 417 -27.79 4.36 9.96
N VAL A 418 -29.09 4.42 10.28
CA VAL A 418 -30.17 4.00 9.37
C VAL A 418 -30.99 5.20 8.98
N LEU A 419 -30.87 5.63 7.72
CA LEU A 419 -31.73 6.66 7.14
C LEU A 419 -32.99 6.01 6.60
N ILE A 420 -34.14 6.50 7.00
CA ILE A 420 -35.46 5.98 6.67
C ILE A 420 -36.28 7.08 5.98
N GLN A 421 -36.83 6.78 4.79
CA GLN A 421 -37.71 7.69 4.06
C GLN A 421 -39.16 7.57 4.55
N ALA A 422 -39.35 7.80 5.83
CA ALA A 422 -40.66 7.85 6.50
C ALA A 422 -40.49 8.57 7.84
N GLY A 423 -41.51 9.30 8.28
CA GLY A 423 -41.46 10.00 9.58
C GLY A 423 -41.59 9.03 10.75
N PRO A 424 -41.06 9.39 11.94
CA PRO A 424 -41.08 8.54 13.13
C PRO A 424 -42.49 8.30 13.70
N GLU A 425 -43.45 9.11 13.32
CA GLU A 425 -44.87 8.97 13.67
C GLU A 425 -45.57 7.80 13.00
N ARG A 426 -45.01 7.26 11.90
CA ARG A 426 -45.61 6.13 11.18
C ARG A 426 -45.53 4.83 11.98
N ALA A 427 -46.59 4.07 11.97
CA ALA A 427 -46.65 2.81 12.69
C ALA A 427 -45.60 1.81 12.21
N GLU A 428 -45.33 1.78 10.90
CA GLU A 428 -44.36 0.85 10.28
C GLU A 428 -42.92 1.24 10.67
N VAL A 429 -42.61 2.52 10.90
CA VAL A 429 -41.29 2.97 11.39
C VAL A 429 -41.11 2.51 12.83
N ARG A 430 -42.13 2.73 13.67
CA ARG A 430 -42.10 2.24 15.08
C ARG A 430 -42.00 0.70 15.15
N ASP A 431 -42.69 -0.02 14.24
CA ASP A 431 -42.56 -1.47 14.15
C ASP A 431 -41.11 -1.90 13.81
N LEU A 432 -40.47 -1.23 12.84
CA LEU A 432 -39.06 -1.46 12.51
C LEU A 432 -38.16 -1.21 13.71
N MET A 433 -38.34 -0.08 14.42
CA MET A 433 -37.56 0.26 15.63
C MET A 433 -37.74 -0.79 16.72
N ASN A 434 -38.98 -1.25 16.94
CA ASN A 434 -39.27 -2.29 17.91
C ASN A 434 -38.67 -3.64 17.50
N ARG A 435 -38.71 -4.00 16.22
CA ARG A 435 -38.05 -5.22 15.72
C ARG A 435 -36.53 -5.16 15.91
N ILE A 436 -35.90 -4.04 15.58
CA ILE A 436 -34.46 -3.82 15.82
C ILE A 436 -34.19 -3.95 17.33
N GLY A 437 -34.90 -3.23 18.18
CA GLY A 437 -34.72 -3.28 19.62
C GLY A 437 -34.94 -4.67 20.25
N ASN A 438 -35.93 -5.44 19.78
CA ASN A 438 -36.24 -6.74 20.34
C ASN A 438 -35.36 -7.87 19.77
N GLN A 439 -35.09 -7.87 18.45
CA GLN A 439 -34.36 -8.95 17.79
C GLN A 439 -32.84 -8.78 17.91
N LEU A 440 -32.35 -7.54 18.04
CA LEU A 440 -30.92 -7.21 18.08
C LEU A 440 -30.48 -6.65 19.46
N GLN A 441 -31.34 -6.71 20.49
CA GLN A 441 -31.06 -6.21 21.84
C GLN A 441 -29.76 -6.75 22.43
N ALA A 442 -29.42 -8.01 22.11
CA ALA A 442 -28.19 -8.64 22.59
C ALA A 442 -26.94 -7.95 22.04
N ASP A 443 -27.03 -7.34 20.85
CA ASP A 443 -25.92 -6.76 20.09
C ASP A 443 -25.85 -5.24 20.22
N LEU A 444 -26.90 -4.60 20.76
CA LEU A 444 -27.00 -3.14 20.89
C LEU A 444 -26.72 -2.65 22.30
N LEU A 445 -25.88 -1.63 22.42
CA LEU A 445 -25.76 -0.80 23.62
C LEU A 445 -26.88 0.23 23.69
N ARG A 446 -27.19 0.86 22.54
CA ARG A 446 -28.14 1.96 22.46
C ARG A 446 -28.80 2.04 21.09
N GLN A 447 -30.05 2.52 21.09
CA GLN A 447 -30.81 2.86 19.88
C GLN A 447 -31.39 4.25 20.09
N ASP A 448 -30.99 5.21 19.29
CA ASP A 448 -31.44 6.59 19.37
C ASP A 448 -32.05 7.07 18.05
N VAL A 449 -32.97 8.01 18.14
CA VAL A 449 -33.51 8.73 17.00
C VAL A 449 -32.91 10.11 17.01
N ARG A 450 -32.27 10.52 15.90
CA ARG A 450 -31.68 11.85 15.77
C ARG A 450 -32.76 12.93 15.76
N ASP A 451 -32.59 13.93 16.57
CA ASP A 451 -33.45 15.11 16.58
C ASP A 451 -33.21 16.01 15.35
N LYS A 452 -34.19 16.92 15.07
CA LYS A 452 -34.07 17.93 14.02
C LYS A 452 -33.88 17.37 12.59
N VAL A 453 -34.54 16.26 12.27
CA VAL A 453 -34.59 15.71 10.91
C VAL A 453 -35.80 16.26 10.18
N PRO A 454 -35.75 16.59 8.86
CA PRO A 454 -36.88 17.06 8.08
C PRO A 454 -38.10 16.14 8.15
N ALA A 455 -39.31 16.71 8.10
CA ALA A 455 -40.54 15.92 8.11
C ALA A 455 -40.55 14.85 6.99
N GLY A 456 -41.03 13.67 7.32
CA GLY A 456 -41.06 12.53 6.39
C GLY A 456 -39.76 11.70 6.35
N TRP A 457 -38.78 12.02 7.20
CA TRP A 457 -37.54 11.26 7.34
C TRP A 457 -37.27 10.89 8.79
N THR A 458 -36.57 9.79 8.99
CA THR A 458 -36.09 9.37 10.32
C THR A 458 -34.63 8.93 10.17
N ILE A 459 -33.77 9.39 11.08
CA ILE A 459 -32.40 8.92 11.24
C ILE A 459 -32.32 8.17 12.55
N LEU A 460 -32.00 6.88 12.47
CA LEU A 460 -31.86 5.99 13.61
C LEU A 460 -30.39 5.66 13.81
N GLU A 461 -29.87 5.85 15.00
CA GLU A 461 -28.49 5.57 15.39
C GLU A 461 -28.45 4.32 16.27
N LEU A 462 -27.72 3.30 15.84
CA LEU A 462 -27.58 2.02 16.49
C LEU A 462 -26.14 1.85 16.96
N THR A 463 -25.91 1.84 18.26
CA THR A 463 -24.57 1.65 18.84
C THR A 463 -24.35 0.16 19.17
N PRO A 464 -23.45 -0.55 18.45
CA PRO A 464 -23.16 -1.97 18.73
C PRO A 464 -22.35 -2.14 20.03
N LYS A 465 -22.48 -3.30 20.69
CA LYS A 465 -21.75 -3.62 21.92
C LYS A 465 -20.26 -3.84 21.72
N GLY A 466 -19.86 -4.42 20.59
CA GLY A 466 -18.49 -4.78 20.30
C GLY A 466 -17.63 -3.69 19.65
N GLY A 467 -18.14 -2.45 19.56
CA GLY A 467 -17.46 -1.37 18.86
C GLY A 467 -17.62 -1.44 17.31
N VAL A 468 -17.11 -0.43 16.60
CA VAL A 468 -17.31 -0.27 15.14
C VAL A 468 -16.49 -1.24 14.33
N GLY A 469 -15.32 -1.62 14.79
CA GLY A 469 -14.35 -2.46 14.06
C GLY A 469 -14.52 -3.97 14.27
N GLY A 470 -15.61 -4.43 14.92
CA GLY A 470 -15.85 -5.83 15.20
C GLY A 470 -16.86 -6.48 14.24
N GLU A 471 -16.79 -7.80 14.09
CA GLU A 471 -17.77 -8.58 13.32
C GLU A 471 -19.22 -8.34 13.79
N GLU A 472 -19.42 -7.98 15.05
CA GLU A 472 -20.73 -7.64 15.62
C GLU A 472 -21.38 -6.43 14.94
N GLY A 473 -20.59 -5.38 14.67
CA GLY A 473 -21.06 -4.21 13.91
C GLY A 473 -21.39 -4.56 12.46
N TYR A 474 -20.60 -5.39 11.82
CA TYR A 474 -20.82 -5.83 10.44
C TYR A 474 -22.07 -6.73 10.34
N ASP A 475 -22.27 -7.60 11.29
CA ASP A 475 -23.48 -8.45 11.36
C ASP A 475 -24.73 -7.64 11.66
N LEU A 476 -24.63 -6.61 12.48
CA LEU A 476 -25.70 -5.66 12.74
C LEU A 476 -26.15 -5.00 11.42
N VAL A 477 -25.19 -4.47 10.64
CA VAL A 477 -25.46 -3.88 9.32
C VAL A 477 -26.20 -4.86 8.41
N ARG A 478 -25.67 -6.09 8.25
CA ARG A 478 -26.29 -7.11 7.39
C ARG A 478 -27.72 -7.46 7.83
N ARG A 479 -27.94 -7.62 9.14
CA ARG A 479 -29.27 -7.95 9.69
C ARG A 479 -30.25 -6.79 9.53
N VAL A 480 -29.84 -5.56 9.76
CA VAL A 480 -30.71 -4.39 9.56
C VAL A 480 -31.05 -4.21 8.07
N ARG A 481 -30.09 -4.40 7.17
CA ARG A 481 -30.35 -4.38 5.71
C ARG A 481 -31.34 -5.46 5.28
N ALA A 482 -31.25 -6.65 5.84
CA ALA A 482 -32.13 -7.78 5.53
C ALA A 482 -33.58 -7.61 6.04
N MET A 483 -33.84 -6.69 6.98
CA MET A 483 -35.19 -6.46 7.50
C MET A 483 -36.09 -5.85 6.42
N PRO A 484 -37.22 -6.47 6.05
CA PRO A 484 -38.14 -5.92 5.06
C PRO A 484 -38.86 -4.68 5.61
N THR A 485 -38.97 -3.64 4.77
CA THR A 485 -39.68 -2.39 5.07
C THR A 485 -40.51 -1.95 3.88
N PRO A 486 -41.66 -1.30 4.10
CA PRO A 486 -42.53 -0.77 3.02
C PRO A 486 -42.01 0.58 2.49
N PHE A 487 -40.90 1.08 3.00
CA PHE A 487 -40.27 2.36 2.63
C PHE A 487 -38.80 2.14 2.32
N ALA A 488 -38.21 3.08 1.62
CA ALA A 488 -36.78 3.06 1.33
C ALA A 488 -35.98 3.35 2.63
N LYS A 489 -34.92 2.57 2.84
CA LYS A 489 -33.96 2.77 3.93
C LYS A 489 -32.55 2.60 3.39
N TRP A 490 -31.59 3.24 4.02
CA TRP A 490 -30.15 3.12 3.76
C TRP A 490 -29.42 2.94 5.08
N VAL A 491 -28.52 1.98 5.11
CA VAL A 491 -27.67 1.72 6.28
C VAL A 491 -26.29 2.24 5.96
N THR A 492 -25.80 3.20 6.78
CA THR A 492 -24.51 3.86 6.61
C THR A 492 -23.73 3.91 7.92
N GLY A 493 -22.62 4.63 7.93
CA GLY A 493 -21.66 4.67 9.03
C GLY A 493 -20.48 3.71 8.81
N PRO A 494 -19.39 3.82 9.61
CA PRO A 494 -18.13 3.14 9.34
C PRO A 494 -18.23 1.61 9.21
N ALA A 495 -19.07 0.97 10.02
CA ALA A 495 -19.31 -0.48 9.89
C ALA A 495 -19.96 -0.84 8.54
N ALA A 496 -20.91 -0.02 8.05
CA ALA A 496 -21.57 -0.24 6.76
C ALA A 496 -20.60 -0.02 5.59
N GLU A 497 -19.71 0.96 5.70
CA GLU A 497 -18.65 1.21 4.72
C GLU A 497 -17.71 0.02 4.56
N VAL A 498 -17.28 -0.59 5.66
CA VAL A 498 -16.46 -1.81 5.64
C VAL A 498 -17.20 -2.98 5.00
N VAL A 499 -18.50 -3.15 5.31
CA VAL A 499 -19.33 -4.20 4.69
C VAL A 499 -19.42 -3.99 3.19
N ASP A 500 -19.74 -2.77 2.73
CA ASP A 500 -19.84 -2.44 1.31
C ASP A 500 -18.51 -2.65 0.58
N TYR A 501 -17.40 -2.25 1.17
CA TYR A 501 -16.08 -2.44 0.60
C TYR A 501 -15.72 -3.92 0.47
N ARG A 502 -15.93 -4.72 1.53
CA ARG A 502 -15.68 -6.18 1.52
C ARG A 502 -16.54 -6.88 0.45
N GLU A 503 -17.81 -6.54 0.36
CA GLU A 503 -18.73 -7.12 -0.61
C GLU A 503 -18.36 -6.74 -2.05
N SER A 504 -17.99 -5.48 -2.27
CA SER A 504 -17.53 -4.99 -3.57
C SER A 504 -16.22 -5.67 -4.00
N LEU A 505 -15.24 -5.77 -3.10
CA LEU A 505 -14.00 -6.48 -3.37
C LEU A 505 -14.26 -7.96 -3.70
N ALA A 506 -15.04 -8.65 -2.87
CA ALA A 506 -15.34 -10.06 -3.07
C ALA A 506 -16.03 -10.32 -4.42
N ALA A 507 -16.97 -9.46 -4.81
CA ALA A 507 -17.69 -9.58 -6.07
C ALA A 507 -16.78 -9.39 -7.30
N ARG A 508 -15.75 -8.55 -7.21
CA ARG A 508 -14.87 -8.18 -8.33
C ARG A 508 -13.51 -8.88 -8.31
N LEU A 509 -13.13 -9.48 -7.18
CA LEU A 509 -11.89 -10.24 -7.06
C LEU A 509 -11.67 -11.27 -8.17
N PRO A 510 -12.68 -12.06 -8.61
CA PRO A 510 -12.49 -13.00 -9.71
C PRO A 510 -12.10 -12.34 -11.03
N ILE A 511 -12.67 -11.16 -11.34
CA ILE A 511 -12.36 -10.41 -12.57
C ILE A 511 -10.95 -9.84 -12.51
N ALA A 512 -10.59 -9.19 -11.40
CA ALA A 512 -9.27 -8.65 -11.21
C ALA A 512 -8.18 -9.74 -11.23
N ALA A 513 -8.44 -10.86 -10.54
CA ALA A 513 -7.55 -12.02 -10.56
C ALA A 513 -7.39 -12.59 -11.97
N LEU A 514 -8.48 -12.67 -12.76
CA LEU A 514 -8.42 -13.13 -14.15
C LEU A 514 -7.58 -12.19 -15.03
N ILE A 515 -7.70 -10.88 -14.87
CA ILE A 515 -6.89 -9.90 -15.60
C ILE A 515 -5.41 -10.06 -15.28
N VAL A 516 -5.05 -10.10 -13.99
CA VAL A 516 -3.67 -10.29 -13.55
C VAL A 516 -3.11 -11.63 -14.03
N LEU A 517 -3.90 -12.70 -13.93
CA LEU A 517 -3.56 -14.03 -14.45
C LEU A 517 -3.30 -13.97 -15.96
N LEU A 518 -4.20 -13.36 -16.73
CA LEU A 518 -4.09 -13.26 -18.18
C LEU A 518 -2.84 -12.47 -18.58
N VAL A 519 -2.59 -11.32 -17.96
CA VAL A 519 -1.38 -10.51 -18.20
C VAL A 519 -0.12 -11.34 -17.93
N THR A 520 -0.06 -12.00 -16.77
CA THR A 520 1.07 -12.85 -16.38
C THR A 520 1.29 -13.99 -17.38
N VAL A 521 0.22 -14.70 -17.73
CA VAL A 521 0.28 -15.82 -18.68
C VAL A 521 0.75 -15.36 -20.06
N VAL A 522 0.18 -14.27 -20.58
CA VAL A 522 0.56 -13.75 -21.89
C VAL A 522 2.02 -13.29 -21.92
N MET A 523 2.44 -12.50 -20.91
CA MET A 523 3.81 -11.97 -20.87
C MET A 523 4.86 -13.07 -20.73
N LEU A 524 4.65 -14.01 -19.81
CA LEU A 524 5.59 -15.15 -19.65
C LEU A 524 5.52 -16.11 -20.82
N TYR A 525 4.36 -16.28 -21.46
CA TYR A 525 4.26 -17.06 -22.69
C TYR A 525 5.06 -16.41 -23.83
N LEU A 526 4.94 -15.11 -24.04
CA LEU A 526 5.70 -14.39 -25.07
C LEU A 526 7.21 -14.48 -24.85
N LEU A 527 7.65 -14.62 -23.59
CA LEU A 527 9.06 -14.75 -23.21
C LEU A 527 9.56 -16.19 -23.39
N THR A 528 8.80 -17.19 -22.92
CA THR A 528 9.26 -18.58 -22.80
C THR A 528 8.77 -19.51 -23.91
N GLY A 529 7.66 -19.16 -24.56
CA GLY A 529 6.95 -20.03 -25.51
C GLY A 529 6.26 -21.24 -24.84
N SER A 530 6.06 -21.20 -23.53
CA SER A 530 5.45 -22.28 -22.74
C SER A 530 4.18 -21.80 -22.04
N VAL A 531 3.21 -22.69 -21.87
CA VAL A 531 1.99 -22.45 -21.06
C VAL A 531 2.19 -22.95 -19.61
N VAL A 532 3.05 -23.95 -19.41
CA VAL A 532 3.29 -24.57 -18.09
C VAL A 532 4.04 -23.62 -17.16
N ILE A 533 5.02 -22.89 -17.68
CA ILE A 533 5.81 -21.93 -16.89
C ILE A 533 4.95 -20.84 -16.29
N PRO A 534 4.09 -20.12 -17.04
CA PRO A 534 3.19 -19.10 -16.48
C PRO A 534 2.24 -19.65 -15.40
N LEU A 535 1.64 -20.81 -15.64
CA LEU A 535 0.71 -21.40 -14.68
C LEU A 535 1.39 -21.71 -13.33
N LYS A 536 2.60 -22.27 -13.39
CA LYS A 536 3.43 -22.53 -12.22
C LYS A 536 3.81 -21.23 -11.51
N ALA A 537 4.17 -20.19 -12.25
CA ALA A 537 4.52 -18.86 -11.73
C ALA A 537 3.38 -18.24 -10.92
N VAL A 538 2.18 -18.25 -11.48
CA VAL A 538 0.97 -17.74 -10.78
C VAL A 538 0.72 -18.50 -9.48
N LEU A 539 0.82 -19.84 -9.51
CA LEU A 539 0.61 -20.64 -8.30
C LEU A 539 1.65 -20.34 -7.21
N MET A 540 2.92 -20.19 -7.60
CA MET A 540 3.99 -19.83 -6.67
C MET A 540 3.77 -18.42 -6.08
N ASN A 541 3.35 -17.44 -6.88
CA ASN A 541 3.06 -16.08 -6.43
C ASN A 541 1.85 -16.04 -5.47
N LEU A 542 0.80 -16.84 -5.73
CA LEU A 542 -0.33 -16.98 -4.80
C LEU A 542 0.09 -17.58 -3.46
N LEU A 543 0.97 -18.59 -3.48
CA LEU A 543 1.51 -19.16 -2.25
C LEU A 543 2.38 -18.16 -1.48
N THR A 544 3.19 -17.37 -2.18
CA THR A 544 3.99 -16.29 -1.58
C THR A 544 3.09 -15.26 -0.91
N LEU A 545 2.06 -14.80 -1.61
CA LEU A 545 1.10 -13.83 -1.07
C LEU A 545 0.39 -14.38 0.17
N ALA A 546 -0.15 -15.60 0.08
CA ALA A 546 -0.85 -16.23 1.21
C ALA A 546 0.07 -16.40 2.43
N ALA A 547 1.31 -16.85 2.22
CA ALA A 547 2.31 -16.97 3.29
C ALA A 547 2.67 -15.61 3.88
N THR A 548 2.81 -14.57 3.05
CA THR A 548 3.09 -13.19 3.50
C THR A 548 1.96 -12.66 4.36
N LEU A 549 0.71 -12.77 3.90
CA LEU A 549 -0.47 -12.33 4.67
C LEU A 549 -0.61 -13.10 5.98
N GLY A 550 -0.33 -14.40 5.97
CA GLY A 550 -0.32 -15.19 7.21
C GLY A 550 0.75 -14.72 8.21
N VAL A 551 1.94 -14.35 7.72
CA VAL A 551 2.98 -13.76 8.58
C VAL A 551 2.52 -12.41 9.14
N LEU A 552 1.85 -11.57 8.34
CA LEU A 552 1.31 -10.29 8.83
C LEU A 552 0.27 -10.48 9.92
N VAL A 553 -0.60 -11.48 9.82
CA VAL A 553 -1.54 -11.83 10.90
C VAL A 553 -0.78 -12.12 12.20
N VAL A 554 0.28 -12.93 12.15
CA VAL A 554 1.09 -13.25 13.34
C VAL A 554 1.79 -12.01 13.90
N VAL A 555 2.37 -11.20 13.02
CA VAL A 555 3.17 -10.03 13.42
C VAL A 555 2.29 -8.91 13.96
N PHE A 556 1.24 -8.53 13.23
CA PHE A 556 0.42 -7.35 13.52
C PHE A 556 -0.86 -7.67 14.29
N GLN A 557 -1.67 -8.62 13.81
CA GLN A 557 -2.94 -8.93 14.46
C GLN A 557 -2.74 -9.66 15.81
N TRP A 558 -1.84 -10.68 15.86
CA TRP A 558 -1.52 -11.36 17.12
C TRP A 558 -0.49 -10.60 17.97
N GLY A 559 0.13 -9.58 17.42
CA GLY A 559 1.01 -8.67 18.15
C GLY A 559 2.41 -9.21 18.44
N TRP A 560 2.88 -10.29 17.78
CA TRP A 560 4.23 -10.80 18.02
C TRP A 560 5.34 -9.83 17.57
N GLY A 561 5.01 -8.89 16.67
CA GLY A 561 5.91 -7.85 16.20
C GLY A 561 5.91 -6.56 17.01
N GLN A 562 5.10 -6.41 18.05
CA GLN A 562 4.94 -5.15 18.78
C GLN A 562 6.25 -4.59 19.32
N ILE A 563 7.05 -5.43 20.00
CA ILE A 563 8.32 -5.00 20.62
C ILE A 563 9.36 -4.60 19.55
N PRO A 564 9.72 -5.47 18.57
CA PRO A 564 10.78 -5.14 17.62
C PRO A 564 10.39 -4.05 16.62
N LEU A 565 9.10 -3.82 16.37
CA LEU A 565 8.61 -2.83 15.41
C LEU A 565 8.01 -1.58 16.08
N PHE A 566 7.97 -1.52 17.40
CA PHE A 566 7.48 -0.37 18.18
C PHE A 566 6.09 0.09 17.75
N PHE A 567 5.09 -0.79 17.83
CA PHE A 567 3.67 -0.48 17.58
C PHE A 567 2.78 -1.20 18.59
N ASP A 568 1.50 -0.85 18.62
CA ASP A 568 0.48 -1.57 19.38
C ASP A 568 -0.42 -2.34 18.42
N SER A 569 -0.64 -3.62 18.70
CA SER A 569 -1.63 -4.38 17.94
C SER A 569 -3.04 -3.93 18.33
N TRP A 570 -3.83 -3.61 17.33
CA TRP A 570 -5.25 -3.30 17.50
C TRP A 570 -6.16 -4.48 17.18
N GLY A 571 -5.57 -5.67 16.96
CA GLY A 571 -6.30 -6.93 16.77
C GLY A 571 -6.78 -7.21 15.34
N GLY A 572 -6.34 -6.43 14.37
CA GLY A 572 -6.68 -6.57 12.96
C GLY A 572 -5.53 -6.24 12.02
N LEU A 573 -5.78 -6.38 10.73
CA LEU A 573 -4.97 -5.86 9.62
C LEU A 573 -5.77 -4.79 8.89
N ASP A 574 -5.10 -3.77 8.40
CA ASP A 574 -5.73 -2.76 7.56
C ASP A 574 -6.37 -3.39 6.31
N LEU A 575 -7.60 -3.00 6.02
CA LEU A 575 -8.42 -3.56 4.94
C LEU A 575 -7.78 -3.39 3.55
N THR A 576 -6.96 -2.35 3.36
CA THR A 576 -6.28 -2.06 2.10
C THR A 576 -4.99 -2.86 1.92
N THR A 577 -4.35 -3.27 3.01
CA THR A 577 -3.06 -3.98 3.01
C THR A 577 -3.05 -5.24 2.14
N PRO A 578 -4.02 -6.18 2.21
CA PRO A 578 -4.01 -7.37 1.37
C PRO A 578 -4.08 -7.06 -0.12
N VAL A 579 -4.84 -6.04 -0.51
CA VAL A 579 -5.02 -5.66 -1.92
C VAL A 579 -3.76 -5.00 -2.46
N LEU A 580 -3.14 -4.10 -1.69
CA LEU A 580 -1.87 -3.48 -2.05
C LEU A 580 -0.76 -4.52 -2.16
N LEU A 581 -0.67 -5.44 -1.20
CA LEU A 581 0.31 -6.53 -1.25
C LEU A 581 0.08 -7.47 -2.43
N PHE A 582 -1.18 -7.80 -2.75
CA PHE A 582 -1.50 -8.60 -3.94
C PHE A 582 -0.85 -7.98 -5.18
N VAL A 583 -1.05 -6.69 -5.39
CA VAL A 583 -0.57 -5.99 -6.58
C VAL A 583 0.95 -5.85 -6.59
N PHE A 584 1.52 -5.48 -5.45
CA PHE A 584 2.96 -5.27 -5.35
C PHE A 584 3.72 -6.61 -5.45
N VAL A 585 3.24 -7.65 -4.80
CA VAL A 585 3.86 -8.99 -4.87
C VAL A 585 3.79 -9.53 -6.30
N PHE A 586 2.62 -9.46 -6.96
CA PHE A 586 2.51 -9.90 -8.34
C PHE A 586 3.34 -9.05 -9.30
N GLY A 587 3.35 -7.72 -9.11
CA GLY A 587 4.13 -6.80 -9.95
C GLY A 587 5.64 -7.06 -9.81
N LEU A 588 6.18 -6.99 -8.60
CA LEU A 588 7.61 -7.11 -8.34
C LEU A 588 8.14 -8.55 -8.51
N SER A 589 7.37 -9.57 -8.10
CA SER A 589 7.79 -10.97 -8.31
C SER A 589 7.91 -11.29 -9.79
N MET A 590 7.03 -10.74 -10.63
CA MET A 590 7.07 -10.95 -12.08
C MET A 590 8.36 -10.43 -12.73
N ASP A 591 8.89 -9.30 -12.26
CA ASP A 591 10.11 -8.68 -12.79
C ASP A 591 11.32 -9.62 -12.67
N TYR A 592 11.54 -10.17 -11.49
CA TYR A 592 12.61 -11.13 -11.26
C TYR A 592 12.37 -12.44 -11.95
N GLU A 593 11.13 -12.87 -12.06
CA GLU A 593 10.77 -14.13 -12.73
C GLU A 593 11.05 -14.03 -14.23
N VAL A 594 10.66 -12.95 -14.88
CA VAL A 594 10.96 -12.63 -16.28
C VAL A 594 12.48 -12.68 -16.51
N PHE A 595 13.27 -12.03 -15.65
CA PHE A 595 14.72 -11.99 -15.80
C PHE A 595 15.37 -13.36 -15.62
N LEU A 596 14.96 -14.11 -14.58
CA LEU A 596 15.50 -15.45 -14.31
C LEU A 596 15.13 -16.45 -15.40
N LEU A 597 13.86 -16.47 -15.81
CA LEU A 597 13.35 -17.35 -16.85
C LEU A 597 13.94 -17.05 -18.23
N ALA A 598 14.17 -15.76 -18.56
CA ALA A 598 14.86 -15.38 -19.78
C ALA A 598 16.27 -16.00 -19.87
N ARG A 599 17.00 -15.99 -18.73
CA ARG A 599 18.33 -16.61 -18.66
C ARG A 599 18.28 -18.13 -18.74
N ILE A 600 17.32 -18.76 -18.06
CA ILE A 600 17.13 -20.22 -18.16
C ILE A 600 16.77 -20.62 -19.59
N LYS A 601 15.91 -19.84 -20.26
CA LYS A 601 15.53 -20.07 -21.66
C LYS A 601 16.73 -19.91 -22.60
N GLU A 602 17.56 -18.88 -22.44
CA GLU A 602 18.79 -18.68 -23.21
C GLU A 602 19.76 -19.87 -23.10
N GLU A 603 19.94 -20.44 -21.89
CA GLU A 603 20.77 -21.62 -21.69
C GLU A 603 20.14 -22.90 -22.26
N TYR A 604 18.81 -23.03 -22.18
CA TYR A 604 18.06 -24.17 -22.73
C TYR A 604 18.11 -24.18 -24.27
N ASP A 605 17.98 -23.02 -24.92
CA ASP A 605 18.00 -22.88 -26.37
C ASP A 605 19.40 -23.22 -26.95
N GLN A 606 20.48 -22.97 -26.18
CA GLN A 606 21.82 -23.37 -26.56
C GLN A 606 22.02 -24.89 -26.43
N ARG A 607 21.41 -25.51 -25.42
CA ARG A 607 21.46 -26.95 -25.17
C ARG A 607 20.23 -27.41 -24.44
N PRO A 608 19.35 -28.19 -25.08
CA PRO A 608 18.09 -28.68 -24.49
C PRO A 608 18.31 -29.69 -23.34
N ASP A 609 18.68 -29.16 -22.17
CA ASP A 609 18.85 -29.88 -20.90
C ASP A 609 18.30 -28.96 -19.80
N THR A 610 17.12 -29.28 -19.31
CA THR A 610 16.40 -28.43 -18.36
C THR A 610 17.14 -28.27 -17.04
N ALA A 611 17.67 -29.35 -16.47
CA ALA A 611 18.36 -29.30 -15.18
C ALA A 611 19.63 -28.43 -15.26
N ARG A 612 20.41 -28.60 -16.32
CA ARG A 612 21.60 -27.78 -16.58
C ARG A 612 21.25 -26.33 -16.86
N ALA A 613 20.22 -26.07 -17.66
CA ALA A 613 19.76 -24.70 -18.00
C ALA A 613 19.36 -23.96 -16.75
N VAL A 614 18.57 -24.59 -15.86
CA VAL A 614 18.14 -24.00 -14.57
C VAL A 614 19.35 -23.69 -13.70
N LEU A 615 20.26 -24.66 -13.50
CA LEU A 615 21.42 -24.47 -12.63
C LEU A 615 22.36 -23.37 -13.16
N ARG A 616 22.61 -23.31 -14.45
CA ARG A 616 23.47 -22.31 -15.09
C ARG A 616 22.77 -20.93 -15.09
N GLY A 617 21.47 -20.88 -15.43
CA GLY A 617 20.68 -19.66 -15.38
C GLY A 617 20.70 -19.04 -13.98
N ILE A 618 20.43 -19.84 -12.94
CA ILE A 618 20.46 -19.37 -11.55
C ILE A 618 21.89 -19.00 -11.11
N THR A 619 22.90 -19.73 -11.50
CA THR A 619 24.30 -19.42 -11.12
C THR A 619 24.73 -18.07 -11.69
N ARG A 620 24.33 -17.75 -12.91
CA ARG A 620 24.70 -16.49 -13.58
C ARG A 620 23.85 -15.29 -13.12
N SER A 621 22.54 -15.48 -12.96
CA SER A 621 21.62 -14.41 -12.58
C SER A 621 21.46 -14.24 -11.06
N GLY A 622 21.71 -15.29 -10.28
CA GLY A 622 21.49 -15.32 -8.84
C GLY A 622 22.13 -14.17 -8.05
N PRO A 623 23.39 -13.80 -8.29
CA PRO A 623 24.00 -12.67 -7.60
C PRO A 623 23.27 -11.34 -7.85
N VAL A 624 22.80 -11.12 -9.07
CA VAL A 624 22.08 -9.89 -9.46
C VAL A 624 20.68 -9.90 -8.83
N VAL A 625 19.94 -11.01 -8.93
CA VAL A 625 18.62 -11.18 -8.31
C VAL A 625 18.69 -11.00 -6.78
N THR A 626 19.71 -11.58 -6.14
CA THR A 626 19.89 -11.42 -4.68
C THR A 626 20.22 -9.98 -4.31
N ALA A 627 21.07 -9.31 -5.09
CA ALA A 627 21.43 -7.91 -4.87
C ALA A 627 20.20 -6.99 -5.00
N ALA A 628 19.41 -7.21 -6.04
CA ALA A 628 18.17 -6.47 -6.28
C ALA A 628 17.17 -6.70 -5.15
N ALA A 629 16.94 -7.94 -4.73
CA ALA A 629 16.08 -8.29 -3.62
C ALA A 629 16.51 -7.64 -2.29
N ILE A 630 17.81 -7.57 -2.02
CA ILE A 630 18.35 -6.86 -0.85
C ILE A 630 18.06 -5.36 -0.96
N CYS A 631 18.30 -4.74 -2.12
CA CYS A 631 18.05 -3.31 -2.31
C CYS A 631 16.57 -2.96 -2.13
N ILE A 632 15.65 -3.71 -2.74
CA ILE A 632 14.21 -3.48 -2.58
C ILE A 632 13.77 -3.81 -1.16
N GLY A 633 14.26 -4.89 -0.56
CA GLY A 633 13.99 -5.22 0.84
C GLY A 633 14.40 -4.09 1.80
N ILE A 634 15.55 -3.44 1.55
CA ILE A 634 15.99 -2.26 2.32
C ILE A 634 15.00 -1.11 2.16
N VAL A 635 14.53 -0.83 0.93
CA VAL A 635 13.55 0.24 0.69
C VAL A 635 12.28 -0.02 1.47
N PHE A 636 11.68 -1.21 1.36
CA PHE A 636 10.44 -1.52 2.07
C PHE A 636 10.64 -1.60 3.59
N LEU A 637 11.78 -2.12 4.07
CA LEU A 637 12.07 -2.15 5.50
C LEU A 637 12.25 -0.73 6.08
N GLY A 638 12.68 0.25 5.27
CA GLY A 638 12.70 1.65 5.67
C GLY A 638 11.34 2.16 6.12
N PHE A 639 10.26 1.74 5.45
CA PHE A 639 8.90 2.12 5.83
C PHE A 639 8.41 1.45 7.11
N ALA A 640 8.98 0.32 7.51
CA ALA A 640 8.71 -0.28 8.81
C ALA A 640 9.23 0.57 9.99
N ALA A 641 10.10 1.56 9.73
CA ALA A 641 10.56 2.52 10.74
C ALA A 641 9.55 3.67 11.00
N GLY A 642 8.54 3.85 10.16
CA GLY A 642 7.47 4.84 10.36
C GLY A 642 6.68 4.62 11.64
N GLY A 643 5.73 5.49 11.95
CA GLY A 643 4.85 5.41 13.14
C GLY A 643 3.53 4.70 12.85
N LEU A 644 2.96 4.87 11.63
CA LEU A 644 1.68 4.29 11.23
C LEU A 644 1.75 2.77 11.06
N VAL A 645 0.82 2.05 11.66
CA VAL A 645 0.76 0.58 11.58
C VAL A 645 0.51 0.11 10.15
N ALA A 646 -0.39 0.74 9.39
CA ALA A 646 -0.67 0.38 8.00
C ALA A 646 0.58 0.51 7.08
N VAL A 647 1.40 1.55 7.27
CA VAL A 647 2.66 1.72 6.53
C VAL A 647 3.66 0.63 6.90
N LYS A 648 3.74 0.26 8.20
CA LYS A 648 4.57 -0.86 8.67
C LYS A 648 4.11 -2.20 8.10
N GLU A 649 2.79 -2.43 8.00
CA GLU A 649 2.23 -3.65 7.41
C GLU A 649 2.71 -3.83 5.96
N ILE A 650 2.66 -2.77 5.15
CA ILE A 650 3.14 -2.79 3.77
C ILE A 650 4.66 -3.01 3.73
N GLY A 651 5.43 -2.26 4.53
CA GLY A 651 6.89 -2.36 4.58
C GLY A 651 7.39 -3.75 4.97
N VAL A 652 6.85 -4.29 6.06
CA VAL A 652 7.17 -5.64 6.56
C VAL A 652 6.65 -6.70 5.58
N GLY A 653 5.40 -6.57 5.12
CA GLY A 653 4.77 -7.50 4.19
C GLY A 653 5.58 -7.64 2.91
N MET A 654 5.97 -6.54 2.28
CA MET A 654 6.79 -6.57 1.08
C MET A 654 8.18 -7.15 1.34
N THR A 655 8.82 -6.81 2.46
CA THR A 655 10.11 -7.39 2.83
C THR A 655 10.01 -8.91 3.00
N VAL A 656 8.99 -9.40 3.70
CA VAL A 656 8.72 -10.82 3.89
C VAL A 656 8.43 -11.51 2.56
N ALA A 657 7.60 -10.90 1.71
CA ALA A 657 7.28 -11.43 0.38
C ALA A 657 8.55 -11.61 -0.48
N ILE A 658 9.42 -10.61 -0.52
CA ILE A 658 10.68 -10.65 -1.26
C ILE A 658 11.61 -11.75 -0.70
N LEU A 659 11.71 -11.85 0.62
CA LEU A 659 12.53 -12.90 1.27
C LEU A 659 12.01 -14.30 0.95
N ILE A 660 10.69 -14.53 1.06
CA ILE A 660 10.06 -15.81 0.69
C ILE A 660 10.28 -16.11 -0.79
N ASP A 661 10.04 -15.13 -1.65
CA ASP A 661 10.16 -15.30 -3.11
C ASP A 661 11.58 -15.67 -3.50
N VAL A 662 12.59 -14.93 -3.07
CA VAL A 662 13.98 -15.17 -3.46
C VAL A 662 14.54 -16.45 -2.83
N THR A 663 14.20 -16.78 -1.57
CA THR A 663 14.79 -17.92 -0.87
C THR A 663 14.01 -19.22 -1.11
N ILE A 664 12.73 -19.26 -0.74
CA ILE A 664 11.92 -20.47 -0.80
C ILE A 664 11.45 -20.74 -2.24
N VAL A 665 10.86 -19.72 -2.87
CA VAL A 665 10.23 -19.93 -4.18
C VAL A 665 11.28 -20.10 -5.27
N ARG A 666 12.18 -19.14 -5.45
CA ARG A 666 13.20 -19.19 -6.52
C ARG A 666 14.42 -20.02 -6.18
N GLY A 667 14.79 -20.09 -4.90
CA GLY A 667 15.92 -20.88 -4.44
C GLY A 667 15.64 -22.38 -4.38
N LEU A 668 14.43 -22.78 -4.02
CA LEU A 668 14.05 -24.17 -3.78
C LEU A 668 12.91 -24.67 -4.68
N LEU A 669 11.74 -24.00 -4.64
CA LEU A 669 10.53 -24.51 -5.27
C LEU A 669 10.61 -24.47 -6.80
N LEU A 670 11.03 -23.38 -7.40
CA LEU A 670 11.17 -23.23 -8.85
C LEU A 670 12.17 -24.26 -9.43
N PRO A 671 13.42 -24.41 -8.91
CA PRO A 671 14.34 -25.42 -9.41
C PRO A 671 13.83 -26.85 -9.24
N ALA A 672 13.15 -27.14 -8.11
CA ALA A 672 12.58 -28.45 -7.85
C ALA A 672 11.46 -28.80 -8.84
N LEU A 673 10.50 -27.89 -9.03
CA LEU A 673 9.40 -28.07 -9.99
C LEU A 673 9.91 -28.16 -11.44
N MET A 674 10.93 -27.36 -11.81
CA MET A 674 11.52 -27.44 -13.14
C MET A 674 12.27 -28.80 -13.37
N ALA A 675 12.89 -29.32 -12.35
CA ALA A 675 13.53 -30.65 -12.43
C ALA A 675 12.49 -31.78 -12.52
N MET A 676 11.35 -31.66 -11.79
CA MET A 676 10.28 -32.68 -11.83
C MET A 676 9.55 -32.70 -13.18
N LEU A 677 9.30 -31.53 -13.75
CA LEU A 677 8.55 -31.41 -15.01
C LEU A 677 9.45 -31.58 -16.25
N ASP A 678 10.76 -31.44 -16.13
CA ASP A 678 11.76 -31.55 -17.19
C ASP A 678 11.31 -30.94 -18.53
N THR A 679 11.13 -31.72 -19.57
CA THR A 679 10.70 -31.27 -20.90
C THR A 679 9.29 -30.71 -20.93
N TRP A 680 8.40 -31.12 -20.01
CA TRP A 680 7.04 -30.56 -19.87
C TRP A 680 7.05 -29.07 -19.54
N ASN A 681 8.09 -28.55 -18.93
CA ASN A 681 8.22 -27.09 -18.71
C ASN A 681 8.12 -26.28 -19.99
N TRP A 682 8.50 -26.85 -21.11
CA TRP A 682 8.56 -26.16 -22.42
C TRP A 682 7.38 -26.52 -23.32
N TRP A 683 6.35 -27.17 -22.75
CA TRP A 683 5.18 -27.57 -23.50
C TRP A 683 4.31 -26.38 -23.92
N SER A 684 3.89 -26.40 -25.20
CA SER A 684 2.93 -25.43 -25.77
C SER A 684 1.99 -26.14 -26.73
N PRO A 685 0.69 -25.80 -26.77
CA PRO A 685 -0.26 -26.30 -27.75
C PRO A 685 0.23 -26.05 -29.20
N ARG A 686 -0.05 -26.95 -30.10
CA ARG A 686 0.43 -26.88 -31.49
C ARG A 686 0.04 -25.58 -32.21
N PHE A 687 -1.14 -25.05 -31.94
CA PHE A 687 -1.65 -23.81 -32.56
C PHE A 687 -1.02 -22.54 -32.03
N LEU A 688 -0.32 -22.61 -30.90
CA LEU A 688 0.45 -21.50 -30.33
C LEU A 688 1.96 -21.59 -30.58
N ARG A 689 2.44 -22.70 -31.14
CA ARG A 689 3.87 -22.83 -31.44
C ARG A 689 4.27 -21.82 -32.50
N ARG A 690 5.21 -20.94 -32.17
CA ARG A 690 5.92 -20.17 -33.18
C ARG A 690 6.71 -21.15 -34.03
N GLU A 691 6.47 -21.17 -35.33
CA GLU A 691 7.40 -21.87 -36.28
C GLU A 691 8.76 -21.18 -36.13
N ASP A 692 9.73 -21.90 -35.59
CA ASP A 692 11.13 -21.49 -35.62
C ASP A 692 11.53 -21.39 -37.09
N ARG A 693 11.56 -20.17 -37.65
CA ARG A 693 12.26 -19.94 -38.92
C ARG A 693 13.73 -20.28 -38.64
N PRO A 694 14.33 -21.28 -39.32
CA PRO A 694 15.74 -21.50 -39.21
C PRO A 694 16.46 -20.23 -39.64
N GLU A 695 17.29 -19.66 -38.77
CA GLU A 695 18.20 -18.59 -39.18
C GLU A 695 19.04 -19.12 -40.36
N PRO A 696 19.16 -18.35 -41.45
CA PRO A 696 20.06 -18.76 -42.54
C PRO A 696 21.46 -18.83 -41.98
N VAL A 697 22.06 -20.03 -42.08
CA VAL A 697 23.47 -20.29 -41.79
C VAL A 697 24.27 -19.28 -42.60
N ARG A 698 24.83 -18.27 -41.97
CA ARG A 698 25.83 -17.40 -42.61
C ARG A 698 27.10 -18.24 -42.76
N THR A 699 27.29 -18.71 -43.97
CA THR A 699 28.56 -19.24 -44.48
C THR A 699 29.62 -18.13 -44.58
#